data_710593b6dabe21ddf8f760cca54c334a
#
_entry.id   710593b6dabe21ddf8f760cca54c334a
#
_cell.length_a   1.000
_cell.length_b   1.000
_cell.length_c   1.000
_cell.angle_alpha   90.00
_cell.angle_beta   90.00
_cell.angle_gamma   90.00
#
_symmetry.space_group_name_H-M   'P 1'
#
loop_
_entity.id
_entity.type
_entity.pdbx_description
1 polymer ?
#
loop_
_entity_poly.entity_id
_entity_poly.type
_entity_poly.pdbx_seq_one_letter_code
_entity_poly.pdbx_strand_id
1 'polypeptide(L)'
;MHVKRRVLLALTTAALAVTSLTAAPAVADPAAVPGRDFGNGPERNEVAATDPVAAKRSAGPLGENKAGVRQGYPRKTQLRVYPEDTTDKSIKLGLTPYHAIAPRLNALQARSDRISVEVVGQTGLGRDLYLVTLTAPETARETRQQDAWRALIENDPVRAARDKGLERGYKAPVWINNNIHGNEWEGTDAALRQIEYLATTNDPAAKRLLATSRVYFNVTANPDGRVAGTRANSAGFDMNRDFVTNTQPENRAMRDMIIDTQPVIMLDEHGYVAGTLIEPTGPPHGQNYDFDLYIKHGYTNGLEMEKAVQGLGYPEAQEVVVPFRDLPPGEWDGWPPIFTAQYAMYHGAVSYTIEIPLRVNNAAYDQLPVEELRRRSAINTDVSEATMKTTLAYLYRHRDELVDNQIEIFRRGAAGEAQRYLPDGFVPGFGPEDRFTTEFPRAYVIPAGSGQRSATAAARLVDLLVDHDVRVRQATRPFTLGGRSYPAGSYLVDMHQPKRGLANAMLEAGKDLSNDAPQMYDIAGWSHRLLWGASVDIVKQGQVRVPSRDVVAASPTGGVDAAPGRDLALRVLDGKDASAVNDLLGRGVELRRLADGTVVVPAAERAAAAEVADRYGVRFTSAPNEQGSPLRRVTVAAAVSADELFALREMGFDVRPVSTATLNAGYDLSRVDVLMVSSGLRYDQLVPAAKAQVDALFARGGVVTRGATGSRFNADAGLLPVTAVPGRGDANGIVDVDNSGASVLAGSTPQSFVYSPQWFVNLGAGVRVEQRYAPGNPLVAGHWLPNDDGSGGPTQASGQAAVVSGEAKGARVLMFGTEPMFRAHPKGLFAQVAAAIYWGATR
;
A
#
# COMPACT_ATOMS: atom_id res chain seq x y z
N MET A 1 -22.61 -8.50 41.37
CA MET A 1 -21.82 -9.15 42.45
C MET A 1 -20.46 -9.45 41.83
N HIS A 2 -19.47 -8.63 42.17
CA HIS A 2 -18.12 -8.69 41.64
C HIS A 2 -17.29 -9.80 42.28
N VAL A 3 -16.56 -10.58 41.47
CA VAL A 3 -15.45 -11.39 42.00
C VAL A 3 -14.18 -11.01 41.21
N LYS A 4 -13.37 -10.17 41.83
CA LYS A 4 -11.98 -9.91 41.42
C LYS A 4 -11.12 -11.10 41.84
N ARG A 5 -10.42 -11.73 40.93
CA ARG A 5 -9.29 -12.61 41.24
C ARG A 5 -7.96 -11.87 41.01
N ARG A 6 -7.25 -11.58 42.07
CA ARG A 6 -5.84 -11.19 42.07
C ARG A 6 -5.00 -12.46 41.99
N VAL A 7 -4.05 -12.51 41.07
CA VAL A 7 -2.96 -13.48 41.09
C VAL A 7 -1.69 -12.77 41.55
N LEU A 8 -1.13 -13.29 42.65
CA LEU A 8 0.13 -12.85 43.26
C LEU A 8 1.28 -13.55 42.53
N LEU A 9 2.24 -12.79 42.04
CA LEU A 9 3.51 -13.34 41.52
C LEU A 9 4.56 -13.33 42.63
N ALA A 10 5.13 -14.50 42.97
CA ALA A 10 6.22 -14.63 43.91
C ALA A 10 7.58 -14.58 43.19
N LEU A 11 8.44 -13.67 43.63
CA LEU A 11 9.83 -13.54 43.20
C LEU A 11 10.68 -14.60 43.94
N THR A 12 11.46 -15.35 43.18
CA THR A 12 12.64 -16.05 43.76
C THR A 12 13.89 -15.59 42.99
N THR A 13 14.77 -14.95 43.74
CA THR A 13 16.12 -14.54 43.32
C THR A 13 17.09 -15.73 43.39
N ALA A 14 17.88 -15.93 42.32
CA ALA A 14 19.12 -16.66 42.36
C ALA A 14 20.20 -15.89 41.60
N ALA A 15 21.24 -15.48 42.35
CA ALA A 15 22.42 -14.82 41.82
C ALA A 15 23.42 -15.85 41.29
N LEU A 16 24.03 -15.61 40.15
CA LEU A 16 25.34 -16.17 39.77
C LEU A 16 26.11 -15.20 38.88
N ALA A 17 27.39 -15.23 39.08
CA ALA A 17 28.36 -14.19 38.81
C ALA A 17 28.78 -13.97 37.37
N VAL A 18 29.23 -12.79 37.15
CA VAL A 18 29.77 -12.04 36.01
C VAL A 18 31.02 -12.69 35.39
N THR A 19 31.05 -12.73 34.06
CA THR A 19 32.26 -12.42 33.29
C THR A 19 31.91 -11.48 32.15
N SER A 20 32.51 -10.32 32.17
CA SER A 20 32.32 -9.19 31.25
C SER A 20 32.92 -9.49 29.88
N LEU A 21 32.07 -9.51 28.86
CA LEU A 21 32.50 -9.20 27.48
C LEU A 21 31.61 -8.07 27.00
N THR A 22 32.24 -6.93 26.74
CA THR A 22 31.61 -5.73 26.18
C THR A 22 31.19 -5.99 24.72
N ALA A 23 29.95 -6.38 24.53
CA ALA A 23 29.27 -6.29 23.25
C ALA A 23 28.53 -4.95 23.17
N ALA A 24 28.69 -4.23 22.08
CA ALA A 24 27.91 -3.04 21.79
C ALA A 24 26.41 -3.38 21.82
N PRO A 25 25.55 -2.44 22.26
CA PRO A 25 24.13 -2.72 22.34
C PRO A 25 23.59 -3.04 20.95
N ALA A 26 23.06 -4.24 20.77
CA ALA A 26 22.17 -4.55 19.69
C ALA A 26 20.98 -3.57 19.78
N VAL A 27 20.61 -2.95 18.67
CA VAL A 27 19.37 -2.20 18.56
C VAL A 27 18.25 -3.16 18.96
N ALA A 28 17.58 -2.87 20.06
CA ALA A 28 16.47 -3.68 20.53
C ALA A 28 15.38 -3.70 19.45
N ASP A 29 14.99 -4.89 19.06
CA ASP A 29 13.73 -5.13 18.35
C ASP A 29 12.61 -4.46 19.17
N PRO A 30 11.68 -3.71 18.57
CA PRO A 30 10.56 -3.15 19.30
C PRO A 30 9.85 -4.29 20.02
N ALA A 31 9.67 -4.14 21.31
CA ALA A 31 9.21 -5.17 22.21
C ALA A 31 7.92 -5.80 21.68
N ALA A 32 7.99 -7.09 21.38
CA ALA A 32 6.82 -7.89 21.09
C ALA A 32 5.89 -7.80 22.32
N VAL A 33 4.65 -7.39 22.09
CA VAL A 33 3.60 -7.50 23.10
C VAL A 33 3.52 -8.97 23.50
N PRO A 34 3.57 -9.34 24.79
CA PRO A 34 3.50 -10.73 25.19
C PRO A 34 2.20 -11.36 24.66
N GLY A 35 2.31 -12.31 23.74
CA GLY A 35 1.19 -13.03 23.14
C GLY A 35 0.82 -12.63 21.73
N ARG A 36 1.43 -11.60 21.13
CA ARG A 36 1.18 -11.18 19.77
C ARG A 36 2.44 -11.13 18.94
N ASP A 37 2.80 -12.25 18.38
CA ASP A 37 3.69 -12.28 17.22
C ASP A 37 2.83 -12.25 15.96
N PHE A 38 2.37 -11.05 15.56
CA PHE A 38 1.70 -10.82 14.29
C PHE A 38 2.69 -10.88 13.10
N GLY A 39 3.74 -11.65 13.24
CA GLY A 39 4.72 -11.93 12.21
C GLY A 39 5.13 -10.68 11.46
N ASN A 40 6.10 -10.00 11.99
CA ASN A 40 6.89 -8.97 11.36
C ASN A 40 6.18 -7.60 11.21
N GLY A 41 6.56 -6.70 12.07
CA GLY A 41 6.59 -5.27 11.73
C GLY A 41 7.26 -5.11 10.35
N PRO A 42 7.27 -3.93 9.72
CA PRO A 42 7.65 -3.78 8.31
C PRO A 42 9.00 -4.43 8.03
N GLU A 43 8.96 -5.72 7.63
CA GLU A 43 10.14 -6.40 7.13
C GLU A 43 10.61 -5.64 5.91
N ARG A 44 11.64 -4.83 6.11
CA ARG A 44 12.42 -4.30 5.01
C ARG A 44 13.28 -5.46 4.52
N ASN A 45 12.72 -6.22 3.56
CA ASN A 45 13.48 -7.27 2.92
C ASN A 45 14.75 -6.68 2.35
N GLU A 46 15.89 -7.07 2.89
CA GLU A 46 17.18 -6.77 2.26
C GLU A 46 17.12 -7.30 0.84
N VAL A 47 17.33 -6.41 -0.14
CA VAL A 47 17.36 -6.81 -1.54
C VAL A 47 18.52 -7.77 -1.70
N ALA A 48 18.23 -9.06 -1.84
CA ALA A 48 19.22 -9.98 -2.40
C ALA A 48 19.61 -9.39 -3.76
N ALA A 49 20.91 -9.25 -4.01
CA ALA A 49 21.46 -8.61 -5.20
C ALA A 49 21.27 -9.46 -6.47
N THR A 50 20.06 -9.92 -6.71
CA THR A 50 19.66 -10.58 -7.94
C THR A 50 18.81 -9.59 -8.72
N ASP A 51 19.28 -9.22 -9.91
CA ASP A 51 18.52 -8.40 -10.84
C ASP A 51 17.14 -9.05 -11.07
N PRO A 52 16.02 -8.45 -10.62
CA PRO A 52 14.73 -8.93 -11.07
C PRO A 52 14.70 -8.70 -12.57
N VAL A 53 14.52 -9.76 -13.33
CA VAL A 53 14.36 -9.72 -14.78
C VAL A 53 13.39 -8.59 -15.11
N ALA A 54 13.81 -7.66 -15.93
CA ALA A 54 12.99 -6.52 -16.34
C ALA A 54 11.63 -7.04 -16.83
N ALA A 55 10.61 -6.89 -15.99
CA ALA A 55 9.26 -7.27 -16.35
C ALA A 55 8.88 -6.47 -17.60
N LYS A 56 8.75 -7.13 -18.73
CA LYS A 56 8.20 -6.53 -19.92
C LYS A 56 6.86 -5.91 -19.53
N ARG A 57 6.73 -4.61 -19.75
CA ARG A 57 5.46 -3.90 -19.61
C ARG A 57 4.40 -4.60 -20.45
N SER A 58 3.56 -5.40 -19.84
CA SER A 58 2.30 -5.88 -20.38
C SER A 58 1.17 -5.45 -19.45
N ALA A 59 1.05 -4.18 -19.24
CA ALA A 59 -0.13 -3.62 -18.64
C ALA A 59 -0.78 -2.73 -19.69
N GLY A 60 -1.52 -3.37 -20.59
CA GLY A 60 -2.66 -2.70 -21.17
C GLY A 60 -3.72 -2.56 -20.07
N PRO A 61 -4.56 -1.51 -20.09
CA PRO A 61 -5.65 -1.40 -19.14
C PRO A 61 -6.53 -2.64 -19.23
N LEU A 62 -6.88 -3.24 -18.08
CA LEU A 62 -7.79 -4.37 -17.95
C LEU A 62 -9.19 -4.11 -18.57
N GLY A 63 -9.38 -2.98 -19.24
CA GLY A 63 -10.59 -2.58 -19.95
C GLY A 63 -10.97 -3.40 -21.18
N GLU A 64 -10.14 -4.31 -21.66
CA GLU A 64 -10.45 -5.06 -22.90
C GLU A 64 -11.13 -6.42 -22.69
N ASN A 65 -11.24 -6.93 -21.47
CA ASN A 65 -12.05 -8.11 -21.17
C ASN A 65 -13.56 -7.82 -21.05
N LYS A 66 -14.03 -6.66 -21.45
CA LYS A 66 -15.45 -6.36 -21.65
C LYS A 66 -16.17 -7.24 -22.69
N ALA A 67 -15.46 -8.11 -23.38
CA ALA A 67 -16.06 -9.10 -24.28
C ALA A 67 -16.87 -10.18 -23.53
N GLY A 68 -16.59 -10.43 -22.23
CA GLY A 68 -17.30 -11.40 -21.41
C GLY A 68 -18.71 -11.00 -20.98
N VAL A 69 -19.08 -9.74 -20.99
CA VAL A 69 -20.39 -9.22 -20.54
C VAL A 69 -21.58 -9.74 -21.38
N ARG A 70 -21.33 -10.33 -22.55
CA ARG A 70 -22.36 -10.90 -23.43
C ARG A 70 -22.68 -12.37 -23.17
N GLN A 71 -21.87 -13.04 -22.35
CA GLN A 71 -22.06 -14.45 -22.04
C GLN A 71 -22.70 -14.61 -20.67
N GLY A 72 -23.52 -15.66 -20.51
CA GLY A 72 -24.03 -16.09 -19.21
C GLY A 72 -22.99 -16.84 -18.40
N TYR A 73 -23.41 -17.45 -17.31
CA TYR A 73 -22.59 -18.41 -16.57
C TYR A 73 -23.01 -19.83 -16.93
N PRO A 74 -22.09 -20.81 -17.03
CA PRO A 74 -20.65 -20.69 -16.82
C PRO A 74 -19.90 -20.02 -17.98
N ARG A 75 -18.83 -19.28 -17.66
CA ARG A 75 -17.83 -18.79 -18.60
C ARG A 75 -16.64 -19.73 -18.54
N LYS A 76 -16.56 -20.64 -19.49
CA LYS A 76 -15.50 -21.68 -19.49
C LYS A 76 -14.27 -21.15 -20.21
N THR A 77 -13.17 -20.98 -19.48
CA THR A 77 -11.89 -20.55 -20.02
C THR A 77 -10.89 -21.70 -19.91
N GLN A 78 -10.23 -22.03 -21.03
CA GLN A 78 -9.12 -22.98 -21.00
C GLN A 78 -7.90 -22.27 -20.41
N LEU A 79 -7.54 -22.65 -19.17
CA LEU A 79 -6.42 -22.07 -18.47
C LEU A 79 -5.10 -22.66 -18.98
N ARG A 80 -4.08 -21.81 -19.02
CA ARG A 80 -2.69 -22.19 -19.31
C ARG A 80 -2.19 -23.16 -18.24
N VAL A 81 -1.64 -24.29 -18.67
CA VAL A 81 -0.98 -25.24 -17.78
C VAL A 81 0.50 -24.88 -17.70
N TYR A 82 0.98 -24.71 -16.47
CA TYR A 82 2.39 -24.45 -16.20
C TYR A 82 3.17 -25.75 -16.11
N PRO A 83 4.46 -25.77 -16.51
CA PRO A 83 5.34 -26.88 -16.25
C PRO A 83 5.40 -27.22 -14.76
N GLU A 84 5.65 -28.48 -14.44
CA GLU A 84 5.90 -28.90 -13.06
C GLU A 84 7.11 -28.13 -12.49
N ASP A 85 6.92 -27.58 -11.30
CA ASP A 85 7.97 -26.89 -10.55
C ASP A 85 8.16 -27.62 -9.21
N THR A 86 9.20 -28.43 -9.13
CA THR A 86 9.54 -29.18 -7.92
C THR A 86 10.14 -28.33 -6.81
N THR A 87 10.44 -27.06 -7.09
CA THR A 87 10.99 -26.10 -6.12
C THR A 87 9.90 -25.34 -5.37
N ASP A 88 8.63 -25.47 -5.79
CA ASP A 88 7.49 -24.84 -5.13
C ASP A 88 7.44 -25.27 -3.65
N LYS A 89 7.52 -24.27 -2.77
CA LYS A 89 7.65 -24.48 -1.33
C LYS A 89 6.41 -25.11 -0.70
N SER A 90 5.24 -24.99 -1.31
CA SER A 90 4.00 -25.61 -0.83
C SER A 90 4.08 -27.16 -0.81
N ILE A 91 4.90 -27.75 -1.67
CA ILE A 91 5.06 -29.21 -1.79
C ILE A 91 5.54 -29.84 -0.47
N LYS A 92 6.49 -29.21 0.23
CA LYS A 92 7.00 -29.68 1.53
C LYS A 92 5.88 -29.81 2.56
N LEU A 93 4.89 -28.89 2.49
CA LEU A 93 3.74 -28.85 3.38
C LEU A 93 2.63 -29.85 3.01
N GLY A 94 2.75 -30.52 1.87
CA GLY A 94 1.69 -31.41 1.35
C GLY A 94 0.53 -30.66 0.71
N LEU A 95 0.71 -29.40 0.36
CA LEU A 95 -0.29 -28.51 -0.23
C LEU A 95 -0.18 -28.48 -1.76
N THR A 96 -1.21 -27.95 -2.42
CA THR A 96 -1.31 -27.87 -3.88
C THR A 96 -0.27 -26.90 -4.44
N PRO A 97 0.72 -27.36 -5.25
CA PRO A 97 1.65 -26.45 -5.88
C PRO A 97 0.98 -25.62 -6.97
N TYR A 98 1.54 -24.43 -7.26
CA TYR A 98 0.91 -23.51 -8.20
C TYR A 98 0.63 -24.13 -9.58
N HIS A 99 1.56 -24.92 -10.12
CA HIS A 99 1.39 -25.58 -11.43
C HIS A 99 0.21 -26.57 -11.48
N ALA A 100 -0.25 -27.08 -10.34
CA ALA A 100 -1.37 -28.03 -10.24
C ALA A 100 -2.74 -27.32 -10.14
N ILE A 101 -2.79 -26.00 -9.91
CA ILE A 101 -4.04 -25.25 -9.77
C ILE A 101 -4.83 -25.23 -11.09
N ALA A 102 -4.21 -24.79 -12.18
CA ALA A 102 -4.88 -24.66 -13.48
C ALA A 102 -5.43 -25.99 -14.02
N PRO A 103 -4.70 -27.13 -13.98
CA PRO A 103 -5.24 -28.43 -14.35
C PRO A 103 -6.49 -28.83 -13.53
N ARG A 104 -6.48 -28.59 -12.20
CA ARG A 104 -7.61 -28.89 -11.32
C ARG A 104 -8.83 -28.04 -11.69
N LEU A 105 -8.64 -26.74 -11.90
CA LEU A 105 -9.71 -25.82 -12.31
C LEU A 105 -10.26 -26.14 -13.70
N ASN A 106 -9.42 -26.50 -14.68
CA ASN A 106 -9.84 -26.94 -16.00
C ASN A 106 -10.71 -28.22 -15.91
N ALA A 107 -10.31 -29.19 -15.08
CA ALA A 107 -11.09 -30.40 -14.87
C ALA A 107 -12.45 -30.13 -14.21
N LEU A 108 -12.52 -29.17 -13.28
CA LEU A 108 -13.78 -28.74 -12.66
C LEU A 108 -14.71 -28.05 -13.66
N GLN A 109 -14.17 -27.13 -14.48
CA GLN A 109 -14.95 -26.46 -15.54
C GLN A 109 -15.50 -27.46 -16.58
N ALA A 110 -14.78 -28.54 -16.86
CA ALA A 110 -15.23 -29.54 -17.81
C ALA A 110 -16.44 -30.34 -17.30
N ARG A 111 -16.54 -30.58 -15.98
CA ARG A 111 -17.55 -31.45 -15.37
C ARG A 111 -18.69 -30.74 -14.65
N SER A 112 -18.63 -29.40 -14.51
CA SER A 112 -19.63 -28.62 -13.78
C SER A 112 -20.09 -27.40 -14.59
N ASP A 113 -21.37 -27.08 -14.50
CA ASP A 113 -21.97 -25.88 -15.07
C ASP A 113 -22.12 -24.74 -14.05
N ARG A 114 -21.58 -24.90 -12.84
CA ARG A 114 -21.65 -23.90 -11.75
C ARG A 114 -20.37 -23.12 -11.56
N ILE A 115 -19.30 -23.51 -12.21
CA ILE A 115 -17.98 -22.90 -12.07
C ILE A 115 -17.55 -22.19 -13.34
N SER A 116 -17.00 -20.99 -13.16
CA SER A 116 -16.29 -20.23 -14.17
C SER A 116 -14.95 -19.80 -13.62
N VAL A 117 -13.93 -19.74 -14.48
CA VAL A 117 -12.61 -19.23 -14.10
C VAL A 117 -12.18 -18.16 -15.10
N GLU A 118 -11.72 -17.04 -14.60
CA GLU A 118 -11.19 -15.94 -15.41
C GLU A 118 -9.74 -15.67 -15.00
N VAL A 119 -8.88 -15.34 -15.97
CA VAL A 119 -7.55 -14.83 -15.72
C VAL A 119 -7.67 -13.30 -15.62
N VAL A 120 -7.53 -12.77 -14.41
CA VAL A 120 -7.76 -11.34 -14.11
C VAL A 120 -6.50 -10.50 -14.11
N GLY A 121 -5.35 -11.12 -14.31
CA GLY A 121 -4.06 -10.46 -14.38
C GLY A 121 -2.91 -11.45 -14.36
N GLN A 122 -1.71 -10.89 -14.31
CA GLN A 122 -0.48 -11.67 -14.17
C GLN A 122 0.44 -11.01 -13.14
N THR A 123 1.20 -11.84 -12.42
CA THR A 123 2.23 -11.39 -11.48
C THR A 123 3.42 -10.76 -12.20
N GLY A 124 4.34 -10.19 -11.43
CA GLY A 124 5.60 -9.65 -11.95
C GLY A 124 6.43 -10.68 -12.74
N LEU A 125 6.35 -11.98 -12.42
CA LEU A 125 7.00 -13.06 -13.16
C LEU A 125 6.10 -13.73 -14.23
N GLY A 126 4.90 -13.19 -14.48
CA GLY A 126 4.00 -13.66 -15.54
C GLY A 126 3.20 -14.90 -15.19
N ARG A 127 2.97 -15.19 -13.88
CA ARG A 127 2.01 -16.20 -13.44
C ARG A 127 0.60 -15.61 -13.47
N ASP A 128 -0.37 -16.42 -13.91
CA ASP A 128 -1.77 -16.00 -14.05
C ASP A 128 -2.44 -15.88 -12.67
N LEU A 129 -3.27 -14.84 -12.49
CA LEU A 129 -4.13 -14.65 -11.34
C LEU A 129 -5.54 -15.15 -11.68
N TYR A 130 -6.09 -16.03 -10.85
CA TYR A 130 -7.36 -16.71 -11.12
C TYR A 130 -8.48 -16.20 -10.21
N LEU A 131 -9.52 -15.64 -10.84
CA LEU A 131 -10.82 -15.41 -10.18
C LEU A 131 -11.77 -16.56 -10.55
N VAL A 132 -12.17 -17.33 -9.55
CA VAL A 132 -13.15 -18.40 -9.70
C VAL A 132 -14.51 -17.90 -9.24
N THR A 133 -15.52 -18.05 -10.09
CA THR A 133 -16.92 -17.74 -9.77
C THR A 133 -17.75 -19.00 -9.66
N LEU A 134 -18.41 -19.19 -8.52
CA LEU A 134 -19.38 -20.25 -8.29
C LEU A 134 -20.78 -19.62 -8.20
N THR A 135 -21.70 -20.05 -9.06
CA THR A 135 -23.10 -19.63 -9.08
C THR A 135 -23.97 -20.64 -9.81
N ALA A 136 -25.26 -20.67 -9.58
CA ALA A 136 -26.18 -21.40 -10.45
C ALA A 136 -26.11 -20.84 -11.88
N PRO A 137 -26.23 -21.69 -12.92
CA PRO A 137 -26.17 -21.26 -14.29
C PRO A 137 -27.06 -20.06 -14.60
N GLU A 138 -26.55 -19.15 -15.39
CA GLU A 138 -27.26 -17.93 -15.80
C GLU A 138 -27.22 -17.81 -17.32
N THR A 139 -28.32 -17.47 -17.92
CA THR A 139 -28.34 -17.01 -19.31
C THR A 139 -27.64 -15.66 -19.44
N ALA A 140 -27.21 -15.30 -20.65
CA ALA A 140 -26.62 -13.97 -20.90
C ALA A 140 -27.57 -12.81 -20.51
N ARG A 141 -28.88 -13.03 -20.54
CA ARG A 141 -29.87 -12.04 -20.11
C ARG A 141 -29.86 -11.87 -18.60
N GLU A 142 -29.83 -12.98 -17.84
CA GLU A 142 -29.78 -12.95 -16.38
C GLU A 142 -28.49 -12.34 -15.91
N THR A 143 -27.34 -12.67 -16.51
CA THR A 143 -26.06 -12.03 -16.17
C THR A 143 -26.13 -10.53 -16.36
N ARG A 144 -26.62 -10.04 -17.50
CA ARG A 144 -26.79 -8.59 -17.71
C ARG A 144 -27.74 -7.95 -16.71
N GLN A 145 -28.77 -8.70 -16.26
CA GLN A 145 -29.68 -8.19 -15.23
C GLN A 145 -28.97 -8.07 -13.88
N GLN A 146 -28.15 -9.04 -13.49
CA GLN A 146 -27.34 -8.98 -12.27
C GLN A 146 -26.38 -7.78 -12.31
N ASP A 147 -25.69 -7.59 -13.44
CA ASP A 147 -24.75 -6.48 -13.63
C ASP A 147 -25.49 -5.12 -13.61
N ALA A 148 -26.69 -5.05 -14.17
CA ALA A 148 -27.53 -3.85 -14.10
C ALA A 148 -28.00 -3.54 -12.68
N TRP A 149 -28.34 -4.56 -11.89
CA TRP A 149 -28.70 -4.36 -10.48
C TRP A 149 -27.50 -3.95 -9.63
N ARG A 150 -26.31 -4.54 -9.83
CA ARG A 150 -25.07 -4.12 -9.18
C ARG A 150 -24.78 -2.65 -9.46
N ALA A 151 -24.85 -2.26 -10.72
CA ALA A 151 -24.68 -0.86 -11.12
C ALA A 151 -25.78 0.06 -10.53
N LEU A 152 -27.01 -0.42 -10.41
CA LEU A 152 -28.11 0.34 -9.80
C LEU A 152 -27.89 0.58 -8.31
N ILE A 153 -27.41 -0.45 -7.58
CA ILE A 153 -27.09 -0.36 -6.14
C ILE A 153 -26.12 0.80 -5.89
N GLU A 154 -25.11 0.95 -6.72
CA GLU A 154 -24.13 2.01 -6.56
C GLU A 154 -24.59 3.35 -7.14
N ASN A 155 -25.14 3.36 -8.37
CA ASN A 155 -25.37 4.60 -9.11
C ASN A 155 -26.69 5.29 -8.74
N ASP A 156 -27.71 4.53 -8.31
CA ASP A 156 -29.00 5.04 -7.86
C ASP A 156 -29.53 4.18 -6.70
N PRO A 157 -28.91 4.25 -5.53
CA PRO A 157 -29.27 3.43 -4.38
C PRO A 157 -30.70 3.71 -3.88
N VAL A 158 -31.25 4.91 -4.11
CA VAL A 158 -32.64 5.25 -3.79
C VAL A 158 -33.62 4.43 -4.62
N ARG A 159 -33.33 4.26 -5.92
CA ARG A 159 -34.12 3.41 -6.79
C ARG A 159 -33.87 1.94 -6.51
N ALA A 160 -32.61 1.54 -6.23
CA ALA A 160 -32.26 0.18 -5.85
C ALA A 160 -33.08 -0.32 -4.65
N ALA A 161 -33.19 0.49 -3.58
CA ALA A 161 -33.96 0.19 -2.38
C ALA A 161 -35.47 -0.06 -2.62
N ARG A 162 -35.99 0.36 -3.79
CA ARG A 162 -37.42 0.22 -4.15
C ARG A 162 -37.65 -0.82 -5.25
N ASP A 163 -36.59 -1.36 -5.83
CA ASP A 163 -36.67 -2.31 -6.94
C ASP A 163 -37.00 -3.72 -6.41
N LYS A 164 -38.28 -4.11 -6.55
CA LYS A 164 -38.75 -5.43 -6.13
C LYS A 164 -38.17 -6.59 -6.98
N GLY A 165 -37.66 -6.31 -8.14
CA GLY A 165 -36.94 -7.27 -8.96
C GLY A 165 -35.58 -7.56 -8.38
N LEU A 166 -34.85 -6.52 -7.98
CA LEU A 166 -33.55 -6.61 -7.30
C LEU A 166 -33.69 -7.35 -5.96
N GLU A 167 -34.60 -6.92 -5.11
CA GLU A 167 -34.88 -7.55 -3.80
C GLU A 167 -35.02 -9.08 -3.91
N ARG A 168 -35.76 -9.55 -4.91
CA ARG A 168 -36.02 -10.98 -5.11
C ARG A 168 -34.94 -11.71 -5.89
N GLY A 169 -34.28 -11.05 -6.83
CA GLY A 169 -33.49 -11.72 -7.87
C GLY A 169 -32.01 -11.39 -7.88
N TYR A 170 -31.54 -10.39 -7.13
CA TYR A 170 -30.11 -10.06 -7.08
C TYR A 170 -29.35 -11.15 -6.33
N LYS A 171 -28.32 -11.69 -6.94
CA LYS A 171 -27.42 -12.66 -6.32
C LYS A 171 -26.35 -11.93 -5.53
N ALA A 172 -26.40 -12.03 -4.21
CA ALA A 172 -25.45 -11.36 -3.32
C ALA A 172 -24.02 -11.85 -3.58
N PRO A 173 -23.07 -10.96 -3.86
CA PRO A 173 -21.68 -11.34 -4.11
C PRO A 173 -20.92 -11.50 -2.80
N VAL A 174 -20.11 -12.54 -2.70
CA VAL A 174 -19.10 -12.72 -1.64
C VAL A 174 -17.76 -12.96 -2.26
N TRP A 175 -16.71 -12.34 -1.71
CA TRP A 175 -15.35 -12.48 -2.22
C TRP A 175 -14.42 -13.02 -1.14
N ILE A 176 -13.68 -14.08 -1.49
CA ILE A 176 -12.74 -14.77 -0.60
C ILE A 176 -11.35 -14.65 -1.22
N ASN A 177 -10.47 -13.93 -0.52
CA ASN A 177 -9.09 -13.71 -0.91
C ASN A 177 -8.17 -14.65 -0.16
N ASN A 178 -7.15 -15.18 -0.83
CA ASN A 178 -6.25 -16.14 -0.25
C ASN A 178 -4.81 -15.82 -0.63
N ASN A 179 -3.89 -16.08 0.30
CA ASN A 179 -2.47 -16.13 0.03
C ASN A 179 -1.91 -14.81 -0.53
N ILE A 180 -2.31 -13.68 0.02
CA ILE A 180 -1.71 -12.38 -0.32
C ILE A 180 -0.25 -12.32 0.14
N HIS A 181 0.06 -12.90 1.30
CA HIS A 181 1.42 -13.22 1.68
C HIS A 181 1.75 -14.62 1.13
N GLY A 182 2.75 -14.70 0.26
CA GLY A 182 3.00 -15.94 -0.48
C GLY A 182 3.38 -17.13 0.40
N ASN A 183 3.95 -16.90 1.58
CA ASN A 183 4.32 -17.94 2.55
C ASN A 183 3.24 -18.28 3.60
N GLU A 184 1.98 -17.92 3.31
CA GLU A 184 0.78 -18.28 4.08
C GLU A 184 -0.13 -19.11 3.15
N TRP A 185 0.16 -20.40 3.02
CA TRP A 185 -0.28 -21.23 1.87
C TRP A 185 -1.70 -21.79 1.98
N GLU A 186 -2.19 -22.07 3.19
CA GLU A 186 -3.29 -23.00 3.46
C GLU A 186 -4.66 -22.49 2.97
N GLY A 187 -4.87 -21.17 2.98
CA GLY A 187 -6.11 -20.55 2.46
C GLY A 187 -6.38 -20.95 1.00
N THR A 188 -5.33 -21.08 0.17
CA THR A 188 -5.47 -21.57 -1.22
C THR A 188 -6.07 -22.98 -1.27
N ASP A 189 -5.58 -23.90 -0.42
CA ASP A 189 -6.05 -25.29 -0.41
C ASP A 189 -7.47 -25.40 0.18
N ALA A 190 -7.79 -24.60 1.20
CA ALA A 190 -9.15 -24.47 1.72
C ALA A 190 -10.11 -23.95 0.64
N ALA A 191 -9.72 -22.91 -0.10
CA ALA A 191 -10.49 -22.39 -1.21
C ALA A 191 -10.71 -23.45 -2.31
N LEU A 192 -9.67 -24.18 -2.70
CA LEU A 192 -9.77 -25.24 -3.70
C LEU A 192 -10.71 -26.38 -3.27
N ARG A 193 -10.76 -26.72 -1.97
CA ARG A 193 -11.73 -27.70 -1.42
C ARG A 193 -13.16 -27.15 -1.53
N GLN A 194 -13.37 -25.87 -1.14
CA GLN A 194 -14.70 -25.26 -1.24
C GLN A 194 -15.18 -25.08 -2.68
N ILE A 195 -14.29 -24.69 -3.60
CA ILE A 195 -14.58 -24.59 -5.03
C ILE A 195 -15.04 -25.96 -5.57
N GLU A 196 -14.31 -27.04 -5.27
CA GLU A 196 -14.68 -28.38 -5.71
C GLU A 196 -16.01 -28.83 -5.12
N TYR A 197 -16.22 -28.63 -3.81
CA TYR A 197 -17.47 -28.95 -3.15
C TYR A 197 -18.66 -28.21 -3.81
N LEU A 198 -18.60 -26.90 -3.91
CA LEU A 198 -19.70 -26.09 -4.48
C LEU A 198 -19.95 -26.41 -5.96
N ALA A 199 -18.91 -26.68 -6.72
CA ALA A 199 -19.01 -27.05 -8.13
C ALA A 199 -19.71 -28.41 -8.33
N THR A 200 -19.51 -29.38 -7.43
CA THR A 200 -19.87 -30.78 -7.69
C THR A 200 -20.95 -31.36 -6.79
N THR A 201 -21.16 -30.76 -5.61
CA THR A 201 -22.12 -31.33 -4.63
C THR A 201 -23.57 -31.31 -5.11
N ASN A 202 -24.34 -32.29 -4.64
CA ASN A 202 -25.79 -32.32 -4.79
C ASN A 202 -26.55 -31.83 -3.55
N ASP A 203 -25.84 -31.36 -2.55
CA ASP A 203 -26.46 -30.82 -1.34
C ASP A 203 -27.46 -29.69 -1.69
N PRO A 204 -28.72 -29.81 -1.25
CA PRO A 204 -29.73 -28.78 -1.48
C PRO A 204 -29.37 -27.43 -0.88
N ALA A 205 -28.63 -27.38 0.23
CA ALA A 205 -28.20 -26.10 0.83
C ALA A 205 -27.20 -25.35 -0.06
N ALA A 206 -26.19 -26.06 -0.58
CA ALA A 206 -25.23 -25.48 -1.53
C ALA A 206 -25.93 -25.01 -2.82
N LYS A 207 -26.89 -25.79 -3.34
CA LYS A 207 -27.69 -25.38 -4.52
C LYS A 207 -28.50 -24.12 -4.27
N ARG A 208 -29.10 -23.98 -3.09
CA ARG A 208 -29.84 -22.75 -2.71
C ARG A 208 -28.91 -21.56 -2.57
N LEU A 209 -27.74 -21.73 -1.93
CA LEU A 209 -26.73 -20.70 -1.86
C LEU A 209 -26.36 -20.17 -3.25
N LEU A 210 -26.00 -21.07 -4.17
CA LEU A 210 -25.60 -20.70 -5.53
C LEU A 210 -26.72 -20.10 -6.38
N ALA A 211 -27.99 -20.40 -6.03
CA ALA A 211 -29.15 -19.78 -6.68
C ALA A 211 -29.35 -18.32 -6.28
N THR A 212 -28.87 -17.92 -5.10
CA THR A 212 -29.06 -16.58 -4.52
C THR A 212 -27.77 -15.78 -4.36
N SER A 213 -26.63 -16.36 -4.73
CA SER A 213 -25.33 -15.74 -4.54
C SER A 213 -24.39 -15.99 -5.71
N ARG A 214 -23.40 -15.10 -5.87
CA ARG A 214 -22.19 -15.32 -6.63
C ARG A 214 -21.02 -15.40 -5.66
N VAL A 215 -20.38 -16.55 -5.57
CA VAL A 215 -19.23 -16.79 -4.69
C VAL A 215 -17.97 -16.67 -5.50
N TYR A 216 -17.13 -15.72 -5.15
CA TYR A 216 -15.87 -15.41 -5.82
C TYR A 216 -14.69 -15.84 -4.97
N PHE A 217 -13.73 -16.54 -5.57
CA PHE A 217 -12.47 -16.89 -4.95
C PHE A 217 -11.32 -16.32 -5.76
N ASN A 218 -10.51 -15.45 -5.14
CA ASN A 218 -9.14 -15.21 -5.57
C ASN A 218 -8.31 -16.37 -5.01
N VAL A 219 -7.93 -17.32 -5.86
CA VAL A 219 -7.36 -18.59 -5.41
C VAL A 219 -5.98 -18.41 -4.75
N THR A 220 -5.15 -17.54 -5.33
CA THR A 220 -3.87 -17.12 -4.78
C THR A 220 -3.54 -15.72 -5.29
N ALA A 221 -3.43 -14.77 -4.39
CA ALA A 221 -3.11 -13.39 -4.72
C ALA A 221 -1.62 -13.18 -5.04
N ASN A 222 -0.75 -14.05 -4.48
CA ASN A 222 0.70 -13.97 -4.64
C ASN A 222 1.31 -15.29 -5.12
N PRO A 223 1.07 -15.67 -6.37
CA PRO A 223 1.65 -16.88 -6.94
C PRO A 223 3.18 -16.93 -6.90
N ASP A 224 3.85 -15.78 -7.10
CA ASP A 224 5.31 -15.71 -7.09
C ASP A 224 5.88 -15.95 -5.70
N GLY A 225 5.34 -15.29 -4.69
CA GLY A 225 5.70 -15.50 -3.30
C GLY A 225 5.35 -16.90 -2.82
N ARG A 226 4.19 -17.48 -3.25
CA ARG A 226 3.77 -18.84 -2.92
C ARG A 226 4.82 -19.87 -3.35
N VAL A 227 5.25 -19.80 -4.61
CA VAL A 227 6.27 -20.70 -5.14
C VAL A 227 7.60 -20.52 -4.43
N ALA A 228 8.01 -19.27 -4.21
CA ALA A 228 9.29 -18.94 -3.58
C ALA A 228 9.30 -19.15 -2.05
N GLY A 229 8.14 -19.23 -1.41
CA GLY A 229 8.01 -19.29 0.05
C GLY A 229 8.33 -17.95 0.72
N THR A 230 8.02 -16.83 0.08
CA THR A 230 8.25 -15.48 0.60
C THR A 230 6.93 -14.76 0.89
N ARG A 231 6.92 -13.91 1.92
CA ARG A 231 5.79 -13.04 2.22
C ARG A 231 5.52 -12.08 1.06
N ALA A 232 6.55 -11.38 0.63
CA ALA A 232 6.51 -10.41 -0.45
C ALA A 232 6.28 -11.06 -1.83
N ASN A 233 5.83 -10.25 -2.79
CA ASN A 233 5.78 -10.63 -4.20
C ASN A 233 7.19 -10.62 -4.84
N SER A 234 7.28 -10.93 -6.13
CA SER A 234 8.56 -10.98 -6.86
C SER A 234 9.30 -9.64 -6.94
N ALA A 235 8.63 -8.52 -6.70
CA ALA A 235 9.24 -7.20 -6.63
C ALA A 235 9.70 -6.82 -5.20
N GLY A 236 9.50 -7.69 -4.21
CA GLY A 236 9.85 -7.45 -2.82
C GLY A 236 8.82 -6.61 -2.05
N PHE A 237 7.58 -6.49 -2.56
CA PHE A 237 6.52 -5.74 -1.90
C PHE A 237 5.64 -6.65 -1.04
N ASP A 238 5.34 -6.19 0.17
CA ASP A 238 4.19 -6.66 0.91
C ASP A 238 2.93 -6.11 0.25
N MET A 239 2.19 -6.98 -0.43
CA MET A 239 1.02 -6.56 -1.18
C MET A 239 -0.15 -6.15 -0.28
N ASN A 240 -0.19 -6.65 0.96
CA ASN A 240 -1.16 -6.21 1.96
C ASN A 240 -0.80 -4.85 2.59
N ARG A 241 0.03 -4.06 1.90
CA ARG A 241 0.42 -2.67 2.21
C ARG A 241 0.28 -1.73 1.00
N ASP A 242 -0.17 -2.22 -0.16
CA ASP A 242 -0.09 -1.47 -1.42
C ASP A 242 -1.46 -0.98 -1.95
N PHE A 243 -2.59 -1.22 -1.25
CA PHE A 243 -3.91 -0.88 -1.79
C PHE A 243 -4.11 0.62 -2.06
N VAL A 244 -3.62 1.51 -1.19
CA VAL A 244 -3.74 2.97 -1.41
C VAL A 244 -2.67 3.55 -2.34
N THR A 245 -1.57 2.82 -2.57
CA THR A 245 -0.53 3.21 -3.53
C THR A 245 -0.74 2.52 -4.87
N ASN A 246 -1.17 1.27 -4.83
CA ASN A 246 -1.60 0.42 -5.95
C ASN A 246 -0.56 0.27 -7.06
N THR A 247 0.71 0.05 -6.67
CA THR A 247 1.84 -0.04 -7.59
C THR A 247 2.03 -1.42 -8.17
N GLN A 248 1.62 -2.47 -7.45
CA GLN A 248 1.86 -3.85 -7.84
C GLN A 248 0.77 -4.37 -8.79
N PRO A 249 1.11 -5.19 -9.81
CA PRO A 249 0.12 -5.72 -10.74
C PRO A 249 -0.93 -6.59 -10.05
N GLU A 250 -0.54 -7.34 -9.03
CA GLU A 250 -1.42 -8.17 -8.23
C GLU A 250 -2.45 -7.32 -7.45
N ASN A 251 -2.01 -6.21 -6.86
CA ASN A 251 -2.90 -5.28 -6.14
C ASN A 251 -3.88 -4.60 -7.09
N ARG A 252 -3.44 -4.22 -8.29
CA ARG A 252 -4.37 -3.69 -9.30
C ARG A 252 -5.43 -4.71 -9.68
N ALA A 253 -5.05 -5.98 -9.85
CA ALA A 253 -6.02 -7.04 -10.14
C ALA A 253 -7.00 -7.25 -8.98
N MET A 254 -6.53 -7.26 -7.73
CA MET A 254 -7.41 -7.38 -6.55
C MET A 254 -8.35 -6.19 -6.40
N ARG A 255 -7.86 -4.96 -6.58
CA ARG A 255 -8.69 -3.75 -6.61
C ARG A 255 -9.82 -3.89 -7.65
N ASP A 256 -9.47 -4.25 -8.86
CA ASP A 256 -10.44 -4.40 -9.96
C ASP A 256 -11.45 -5.53 -9.66
N MET A 257 -11.00 -6.66 -9.07
CA MET A 257 -11.92 -7.70 -8.60
C MET A 257 -12.91 -7.19 -7.56
N ILE A 258 -12.45 -6.42 -6.56
CA ILE A 258 -13.32 -5.86 -5.52
C ILE A 258 -14.35 -4.90 -6.13
N ILE A 259 -13.92 -4.02 -7.03
CA ILE A 259 -14.78 -3.05 -7.71
C ILE A 259 -15.81 -3.78 -8.60
N ASP A 260 -15.35 -4.73 -9.41
CA ASP A 260 -16.21 -5.42 -10.38
C ASP A 260 -17.20 -6.39 -9.72
N THR A 261 -16.82 -7.01 -8.62
CA THR A 261 -17.70 -7.95 -7.90
C THR A 261 -18.58 -7.25 -6.89
N GLN A 262 -18.15 -6.14 -6.32
CA GLN A 262 -18.87 -5.34 -5.30
C GLN A 262 -19.40 -6.23 -4.16
N PRO A 263 -18.53 -6.95 -3.43
CA PRO A 263 -18.96 -7.95 -2.45
C PRO A 263 -19.72 -7.34 -1.30
N VAL A 264 -20.72 -8.06 -0.77
CA VAL A 264 -21.39 -7.69 0.49
C VAL A 264 -20.70 -8.26 1.71
N ILE A 265 -19.93 -9.35 1.55
CA ILE A 265 -18.99 -9.90 2.54
C ILE A 265 -17.69 -10.26 1.86
N MET A 266 -16.58 -10.06 2.58
CA MET A 266 -15.23 -10.42 2.13
C MET A 266 -14.42 -11.06 3.24
N LEU A 267 -13.70 -12.15 2.94
CA LEU A 267 -12.69 -12.76 3.80
C LEU A 267 -11.30 -12.57 3.19
N ASP A 268 -10.33 -12.21 4.00
CA ASP A 268 -8.89 -12.20 3.67
C ASP A 268 -8.19 -13.24 4.56
N GLU A 269 -7.81 -14.36 3.96
CA GLU A 269 -7.25 -15.51 4.67
C GLU A 269 -5.75 -15.39 4.78
N HIS A 270 -5.27 -15.32 6.01
CA HIS A 270 -3.88 -15.10 6.42
C HIS A 270 -3.37 -16.17 7.39
N GLY A 271 -2.16 -16.04 7.84
CA GLY A 271 -1.48 -16.76 8.90
C GLY A 271 -0.13 -16.09 9.24
N TYR A 272 0.41 -16.23 10.43
CA TYR A 272 -0.03 -17.13 11.49
C TYR A 272 0.07 -16.40 12.83
N VAL A 273 -0.90 -16.59 13.68
CA VAL A 273 -0.89 -16.06 15.03
C VAL A 273 -0.97 -17.20 16.07
N ALA A 274 -0.77 -16.90 17.32
CA ALA A 274 -1.07 -17.86 18.38
C ALA A 274 -2.59 -17.91 18.60
N GLY A 275 -3.19 -19.07 18.37
CA GLY A 275 -4.64 -19.22 18.26
C GLY A 275 -5.15 -18.81 16.89
N THR A 276 -6.46 -18.61 16.75
CA THR A 276 -7.09 -18.10 15.52
C THR A 276 -7.56 -16.66 15.76
N LEU A 277 -7.21 -15.73 14.86
CA LEU A 277 -7.77 -14.38 14.90
C LEU A 277 -8.88 -14.28 13.86
N ILE A 278 -10.05 -13.83 14.29
CA ILE A 278 -11.16 -13.46 13.43
C ILE A 278 -11.43 -11.98 13.63
N GLU A 279 -10.92 -11.16 12.75
CA GLU A 279 -10.96 -9.71 12.89
C GLU A 279 -11.92 -9.08 11.89
N PRO A 280 -13.16 -8.77 12.32
CA PRO A 280 -14.00 -7.85 11.57
C PRO A 280 -13.33 -6.49 11.53
N THR A 281 -13.28 -5.85 10.36
CA THR A 281 -12.73 -4.50 10.25
C THR A 281 -13.54 -3.55 11.13
N GLY A 282 -12.87 -2.80 11.99
CA GLY A 282 -13.51 -1.97 13.00
C GLY A 282 -12.84 -0.61 13.19
N PRO A 283 -13.44 0.29 13.98
CA PRO A 283 -12.80 1.53 14.38
C PRO A 283 -11.54 1.24 15.22
N PRO A 284 -10.60 2.20 15.30
CA PRO A 284 -10.64 3.57 14.76
C PRO A 284 -10.36 3.66 13.26
N HIS A 285 -10.05 2.57 12.60
CA HIS A 285 -9.82 2.59 11.20
C HIS A 285 -11.10 2.76 10.48
N GLY A 286 -11.00 3.56 9.51
CA GLY A 286 -12.15 3.84 8.73
C GLY A 286 -13.16 4.69 9.48
N GLN A 287 -12.72 5.72 10.17
CA GLN A 287 -13.60 6.79 10.68
C GLN A 287 -14.57 7.29 9.61
N ASN A 288 -14.18 7.09 8.34
CA ASN A 288 -14.94 7.42 7.14
C ASN A 288 -16.03 6.41 6.78
N TYR A 289 -16.38 5.50 7.68
CA TYR A 289 -17.23 4.35 7.40
C TYR A 289 -18.52 4.33 8.26
N ASP A 290 -19.60 3.77 7.71
CA ASP A 290 -20.90 3.69 8.39
C ASP A 290 -20.98 2.42 9.25
N PHE A 291 -20.28 2.38 10.40
CA PHE A 291 -20.15 1.21 11.27
C PHE A 291 -21.47 0.66 11.82
N ASP A 292 -22.50 1.49 11.97
CA ASP A 292 -23.82 1.07 12.43
C ASP A 292 -24.47 0.05 11.48
N LEU A 293 -24.10 0.07 10.20
CA LEU A 293 -24.56 -0.90 9.21
C LEU A 293 -23.65 -2.14 9.11
N TYR A 294 -22.42 -1.99 9.51
CA TYR A 294 -21.37 -2.98 9.34
C TYR A 294 -21.21 -3.92 10.53
N ILE A 295 -21.04 -3.34 11.74
CA ILE A 295 -20.48 -4.08 12.87
C ILE A 295 -21.39 -5.19 13.38
N LYS A 296 -22.72 -5.03 13.25
CA LYS A 296 -23.69 -6.08 13.61
C LYS A 296 -23.38 -7.38 12.86
N HIS A 297 -23.20 -7.30 11.56
CA HIS A 297 -22.90 -8.47 10.73
C HIS A 297 -21.45 -8.91 10.92
N GLY A 298 -20.50 -7.95 11.02
CA GLY A 298 -19.11 -8.24 11.28
C GLY A 298 -18.91 -9.05 12.55
N TYR A 299 -19.51 -8.62 13.66
CA TYR A 299 -19.40 -9.31 14.94
C TYR A 299 -20.16 -10.64 14.96
N THR A 300 -21.42 -10.67 14.50
CA THR A 300 -22.24 -11.88 14.56
C THR A 300 -21.66 -13.02 13.73
N ASN A 301 -21.22 -12.75 12.50
CA ASN A 301 -20.56 -13.78 11.68
C ASN A 301 -19.21 -14.18 12.28
N GLY A 302 -18.47 -13.24 12.89
CA GLY A 302 -17.25 -13.53 13.64
C GLY A 302 -17.45 -14.56 14.74
N LEU A 303 -18.49 -14.42 15.56
CA LEU A 303 -18.87 -15.38 16.60
C LEU A 303 -19.31 -16.74 16.05
N GLU A 304 -19.98 -16.75 14.89
CA GLU A 304 -20.33 -18.02 14.23
C GLU A 304 -19.08 -18.74 13.71
N MET A 305 -18.11 -18.00 13.14
CA MET A 305 -16.83 -18.55 12.70
C MET A 305 -16.04 -19.10 13.89
N GLU A 306 -15.96 -18.36 15.01
CA GLU A 306 -15.33 -18.84 16.25
C GLU A 306 -15.90 -20.20 16.67
N LYS A 307 -17.23 -20.29 16.78
CA LYS A 307 -17.90 -21.54 17.14
C LYS A 307 -17.59 -22.67 16.17
N ALA A 308 -17.53 -22.40 14.87
CA ALA A 308 -17.21 -23.40 13.86
C ALA A 308 -15.77 -23.88 13.96
N VAL A 309 -14.82 -22.96 14.18
CA VAL A 309 -13.41 -23.29 14.38
C VAL A 309 -13.20 -24.14 15.63
N GLN A 310 -13.78 -23.74 16.77
CA GLN A 310 -13.74 -24.53 18.01
C GLN A 310 -14.39 -25.90 17.83
N GLY A 311 -15.45 -25.97 17.04
CA GLY A 311 -16.17 -27.21 16.71
C GLY A 311 -15.35 -28.23 15.93
N LEU A 312 -14.20 -27.88 15.36
CA LEU A 312 -13.25 -28.80 14.73
C LEU A 312 -12.58 -29.72 15.75
N GLY A 313 -12.52 -29.33 17.03
CA GLY A 313 -11.99 -30.11 18.12
C GLY A 313 -10.46 -30.19 18.19
N TYR A 314 -9.73 -29.43 17.41
CA TYR A 314 -8.28 -29.30 17.51
C TYR A 314 -7.90 -28.46 18.75
N PRO A 315 -7.01 -28.94 19.64
CA PRO A 315 -6.56 -28.15 20.78
C PRO A 315 -6.02 -26.78 20.39
N GLU A 316 -5.29 -26.71 19.27
CA GLU A 316 -4.64 -25.52 18.75
C GLU A 316 -5.63 -24.48 18.18
N ALA A 317 -6.85 -24.90 17.88
CA ALA A 317 -7.91 -24.05 17.34
C ALA A 317 -8.98 -23.69 18.38
N GLN A 318 -8.78 -24.01 19.68
CA GLN A 318 -9.74 -23.66 20.73
C GLN A 318 -9.65 -22.21 21.16
N GLU A 319 -8.46 -21.62 21.07
CA GLU A 319 -8.28 -20.19 21.31
C GLU A 319 -8.60 -19.41 20.04
N VAL A 320 -9.66 -18.62 20.12
CA VAL A 320 -10.09 -17.73 19.03
C VAL A 320 -10.25 -16.32 19.59
N VAL A 321 -9.59 -15.37 18.95
CA VAL A 321 -9.62 -13.95 19.34
C VAL A 321 -10.55 -13.20 18.38
N VAL A 322 -11.54 -12.52 18.92
CA VAL A 322 -12.35 -11.53 18.22
C VAL A 322 -12.08 -10.17 18.86
N PRO A 323 -11.35 -9.27 18.20
CA PRO A 323 -10.74 -8.09 18.82
C PRO A 323 -11.66 -7.28 19.71
N PHE A 324 -12.86 -6.94 19.26
CA PHE A 324 -13.80 -6.11 20.02
C PHE A 324 -14.23 -6.70 21.37
N ARG A 325 -14.18 -8.00 21.48
CA ARG A 325 -14.55 -8.72 22.71
C ARG A 325 -13.36 -9.01 23.60
N ASP A 326 -12.23 -9.37 22.99
CA ASP A 326 -11.12 -10.04 23.67
C ASP A 326 -9.97 -9.12 23.95
N LEU A 327 -9.90 -7.96 23.32
CA LEU A 327 -8.84 -6.99 23.50
C LEU A 327 -9.35 -5.74 24.18
N PRO A 328 -8.56 -5.12 25.06
CA PRO A 328 -8.90 -3.83 25.64
C PRO A 328 -9.06 -2.76 24.55
N PRO A 329 -9.94 -1.78 24.76
CA PRO A 329 -10.03 -0.62 23.89
C PRO A 329 -8.66 0.03 23.67
N GLY A 330 -8.32 0.32 22.41
CA GLY A 330 -7.05 0.92 22.03
C GLY A 330 -5.87 -0.05 21.86
N GLU A 331 -6.03 -1.35 22.10
CA GLU A 331 -5.01 -2.37 21.79
C GLU A 331 -5.19 -2.99 20.39
N TRP A 332 -6.34 -2.81 19.80
CA TRP A 332 -6.63 -3.16 18.41
C TRP A 332 -6.56 -1.89 17.59
N ASP A 333 -5.46 -1.73 16.94
CA ASP A 333 -5.24 -0.54 16.15
C ASP A 333 -6.12 -0.53 14.94
N GLY A 334 -6.59 0.63 14.71
CA GLY A 334 -7.22 0.96 13.55
C GLY A 334 -6.31 0.80 12.35
N TRP A 335 -6.56 -0.14 11.44
CA TRP A 335 -5.74 -0.42 10.27
C TRP A 335 -6.09 0.48 9.09
N PRO A 336 -5.12 1.13 8.46
CA PRO A 336 -5.39 2.00 7.34
C PRO A 336 -5.85 1.21 6.10
N PRO A 337 -6.48 1.85 5.10
CA PRO A 337 -6.95 1.17 3.89
C PRO A 337 -5.81 0.70 2.97
N ILE A 338 -4.63 0.44 3.53
CA ILE A 338 -3.52 -0.24 2.86
C ILE A 338 -3.71 -1.75 2.83
N PHE A 339 -4.54 -2.29 3.73
CA PHE A 339 -4.86 -3.71 3.84
C PHE A 339 -6.09 -4.08 3.00
N THR A 340 -6.17 -5.32 2.57
CA THR A 340 -7.24 -5.84 1.71
C THR A 340 -8.62 -5.67 2.34
N ALA A 341 -8.78 -6.14 3.57
CA ALA A 341 -10.07 -6.13 4.26
C ALA A 341 -10.57 -4.69 4.49
N GLN A 342 -9.68 -3.79 4.95
CA GLN A 342 -10.01 -2.39 5.20
C GLN A 342 -10.30 -1.63 3.90
N TYR A 343 -9.65 -2.01 2.80
CA TYR A 343 -9.95 -1.46 1.49
C TYR A 343 -11.32 -1.91 0.97
N ALA A 344 -11.63 -3.23 1.06
CA ALA A 344 -12.90 -3.79 0.62
C ALA A 344 -14.11 -3.21 1.37
N MET A 345 -13.93 -2.85 2.64
CA MET A 345 -14.94 -2.19 3.46
C MET A 345 -15.47 -0.91 2.79
N TYR A 346 -14.61 -0.10 2.20
CA TYR A 346 -15.01 1.14 1.51
C TYR A 346 -15.79 0.91 0.22
N HIS A 347 -15.82 -0.33 -0.28
CA HIS A 347 -16.67 -0.77 -1.38
C HIS A 347 -17.99 -1.41 -0.90
N GLY A 348 -18.30 -1.28 0.40
CA GLY A 348 -19.56 -1.72 0.99
C GLY A 348 -19.56 -3.17 1.47
N ALA A 349 -18.40 -3.80 1.62
CA ALA A 349 -18.27 -5.16 2.13
C ALA A 349 -18.19 -5.20 3.66
N VAL A 350 -18.86 -6.18 4.27
CA VAL A 350 -18.51 -6.64 5.62
C VAL A 350 -17.25 -7.51 5.47
N SER A 351 -16.10 -7.03 5.94
CA SER A 351 -14.81 -7.61 5.65
C SER A 351 -14.08 -8.09 6.89
N TYR A 352 -13.23 -9.09 6.72
CA TYR A 352 -12.48 -9.75 7.79
C TYR A 352 -11.06 -10.02 7.38
N THR A 353 -10.15 -9.87 8.34
CA THR A 353 -8.85 -10.53 8.34
C THR A 353 -8.96 -11.80 9.18
N ILE A 354 -8.56 -12.93 8.62
CA ILE A 354 -8.56 -14.23 9.31
C ILE A 354 -7.13 -14.69 9.43
N GLU A 355 -6.65 -14.93 10.65
CA GLU A 355 -5.32 -15.46 10.89
C GLU A 355 -5.42 -16.88 11.46
N ILE A 356 -4.86 -17.85 10.77
CA ILE A 356 -4.86 -19.26 11.16
C ILE A 356 -3.76 -19.56 12.19
N PRO A 357 -3.90 -20.62 13.05
CA PRO A 357 -3.15 -20.69 14.30
C PRO A 357 -1.72 -21.20 14.20
N LEU A 358 -1.40 -22.11 13.28
CA LEU A 358 -0.17 -22.90 13.37
C LEU A 358 0.88 -22.47 12.35
N ARG A 359 1.91 -21.80 12.82
CA ARG A 359 3.00 -21.32 11.96
C ARG A 359 3.73 -22.46 11.26
N VAL A 360 3.85 -22.37 9.93
CA VAL A 360 4.60 -23.29 9.06
C VAL A 360 5.65 -22.59 8.20
N ASN A 361 5.71 -21.25 8.23
CA ASN A 361 6.65 -20.45 7.44
C ASN A 361 7.92 -20.07 8.23
N ASN A 362 8.83 -19.35 7.60
CA ASN A 362 10.06 -18.80 8.20
C ASN A 362 10.86 -19.92 8.92
N ALA A 363 11.34 -19.65 10.12
CA ALA A 363 12.12 -20.63 10.90
C ALA A 363 11.40 -21.96 11.10
N ALA A 364 10.06 -21.96 11.23
CA ALA A 364 9.31 -23.21 11.37
C ALA A 364 9.43 -24.09 10.11
N TYR A 365 9.37 -23.47 8.92
CA TYR A 365 9.53 -24.19 7.65
C TYR A 365 10.85 -24.94 7.56
N ASP A 366 11.94 -24.33 8.03
CA ASP A 366 13.29 -24.88 7.94
C ASP A 366 13.59 -25.90 9.04
N GLN A 367 13.09 -25.68 10.26
CA GLN A 367 13.48 -26.40 11.45
C GLN A 367 12.56 -27.56 11.83
N LEU A 368 11.25 -27.48 11.50
CA LEU A 368 10.31 -28.52 11.90
C LEU A 368 10.40 -29.76 10.99
N PRO A 369 10.15 -30.97 11.55
CA PRO A 369 9.98 -32.18 10.76
C PRO A 369 8.84 -32.02 9.72
N VAL A 370 9.00 -32.63 8.55
CA VAL A 370 8.02 -32.56 7.45
C VAL A 370 6.63 -33.04 7.89
N GLU A 371 6.60 -34.08 8.72
CA GLU A 371 5.34 -34.63 9.26
C GLU A 371 4.59 -33.62 10.12
N GLU A 372 5.32 -32.89 11.00
CA GLU A 372 4.74 -31.85 11.81
C GLU A 372 4.27 -30.64 10.98
N LEU A 373 5.03 -30.24 9.97
CA LEU A 373 4.61 -29.19 9.02
C LEU A 373 3.31 -29.57 8.31
N ARG A 374 3.21 -30.81 7.82
CA ARG A 374 2.02 -31.31 7.15
C ARG A 374 0.82 -31.43 8.09
N ARG A 375 1.05 -31.84 9.35
CA ARG A 375 0.00 -31.86 10.38
C ARG A 375 -0.53 -30.46 10.63
N ARG A 376 0.35 -29.48 10.81
CA ARG A 376 -0.02 -28.08 10.99
C ARG A 376 -0.81 -27.54 9.80
N SER A 377 -0.29 -27.74 8.59
CA SER A 377 -0.97 -27.28 7.38
C SER A 377 -2.35 -27.90 7.19
N ALA A 378 -2.53 -29.18 7.58
CA ALA A 378 -3.85 -29.81 7.51
C ALA A 378 -4.84 -29.15 8.47
N ILE A 379 -4.46 -28.90 9.72
CA ILE A 379 -5.29 -28.20 10.72
C ILE A 379 -5.62 -26.79 10.24
N ASN A 380 -4.61 -26.04 9.79
CA ASN A 380 -4.79 -24.68 9.28
C ASN A 380 -5.76 -24.65 8.09
N THR A 381 -5.64 -25.60 7.17
CA THR A 381 -6.57 -25.72 6.03
C THR A 381 -8.00 -25.99 6.50
N ASP A 382 -8.19 -26.82 7.52
CA ASP A 382 -9.52 -27.11 8.09
C ASP A 382 -10.10 -25.88 8.81
N VAL A 383 -9.27 -25.10 9.50
CA VAL A 383 -9.67 -23.82 10.15
C VAL A 383 -10.12 -22.81 9.08
N SER A 384 -9.31 -22.59 8.06
CA SER A 384 -9.64 -21.67 6.95
C SER A 384 -10.92 -22.11 6.22
N GLU A 385 -11.07 -23.43 5.98
CA GLU A 385 -12.29 -23.98 5.38
C GLU A 385 -13.54 -23.78 6.25
N ALA A 386 -13.40 -23.85 7.58
CA ALA A 386 -14.50 -23.62 8.53
C ALA A 386 -14.97 -22.18 8.51
N THR A 387 -14.06 -21.19 8.45
CA THR A 387 -14.41 -19.76 8.34
C THR A 387 -15.16 -19.47 7.04
N MET A 388 -14.66 -20.02 5.91
CA MET A 388 -15.30 -19.88 4.60
C MET A 388 -16.72 -20.47 4.59
N LYS A 389 -16.89 -21.72 5.06
CA LYS A 389 -18.19 -22.40 5.11
C LYS A 389 -19.20 -21.65 5.96
N THR A 390 -18.74 -21.17 7.12
CA THR A 390 -19.61 -20.42 8.06
C THR A 390 -20.08 -19.12 7.45
N THR A 391 -19.18 -18.38 6.83
CA THR A 391 -19.49 -17.11 6.15
C THR A 391 -20.44 -17.31 4.98
N LEU A 392 -20.29 -18.36 4.19
CA LEU A 392 -21.24 -18.68 3.13
C LEU A 392 -22.62 -19.05 3.65
N ALA A 393 -22.70 -19.79 4.77
CA ALA A 393 -23.96 -20.09 5.43
C ALA A 393 -24.59 -18.82 6.05
N TYR A 394 -23.80 -17.94 6.63
CA TYR A 394 -24.23 -16.64 7.14
C TYR A 394 -24.79 -15.77 6.02
N LEU A 395 -24.07 -15.62 4.91
CA LEU A 395 -24.53 -14.89 3.73
C LEU A 395 -25.90 -15.39 3.27
N TYR A 396 -26.11 -16.70 3.18
CA TYR A 396 -27.39 -17.26 2.75
C TYR A 396 -28.55 -16.86 3.66
N ARG A 397 -28.33 -16.85 4.99
CA ARG A 397 -29.38 -16.50 5.96
C ARG A 397 -29.65 -15.00 6.01
N HIS A 398 -28.65 -14.17 5.80
CA HIS A 398 -28.71 -12.70 5.96
C HIS A 398 -28.57 -11.93 4.66
N ARG A 399 -28.80 -12.61 3.52
CA ARG A 399 -28.60 -12.04 2.18
C ARG A 399 -29.29 -10.69 2.01
N ASP A 400 -30.57 -10.61 2.36
CA ASP A 400 -31.38 -9.40 2.15
C ASP A 400 -30.85 -8.24 3.02
N GLU A 401 -30.57 -8.50 4.30
CA GLU A 401 -30.01 -7.50 5.22
C GLU A 401 -28.65 -6.96 4.73
N LEU A 402 -27.79 -7.84 4.24
CA LEU A 402 -26.45 -7.45 3.74
C LEU A 402 -26.53 -6.62 2.46
N VAL A 403 -27.43 -6.96 1.55
CA VAL A 403 -27.68 -6.17 0.33
C VAL A 403 -28.29 -4.81 0.69
N ASP A 404 -29.27 -4.79 1.60
CA ASP A 404 -29.89 -3.55 2.06
C ASP A 404 -28.88 -2.63 2.76
N ASN A 405 -27.96 -3.18 3.55
CA ASN A 405 -26.88 -2.43 4.18
C ASN A 405 -25.96 -1.78 3.15
N GLN A 406 -25.54 -2.51 2.11
CA GLN A 406 -24.70 -1.96 1.06
C GLN A 406 -25.44 -0.84 0.30
N ILE A 407 -26.72 -1.03 -0.02
CA ILE A 407 -27.55 0.02 -0.63
C ILE A 407 -27.61 1.26 0.28
N GLU A 408 -27.81 1.06 1.58
CA GLU A 408 -27.92 2.17 2.54
C GLU A 408 -26.59 2.92 2.71
N ILE A 409 -25.44 2.22 2.75
CA ILE A 409 -24.11 2.85 2.77
C ILE A 409 -23.96 3.78 1.57
N PHE A 410 -24.24 3.30 0.37
CA PHE A 410 -24.11 4.11 -0.85
C PHE A 410 -25.17 5.22 -0.92
N ARG A 411 -26.37 4.99 -0.41
CA ARG A 411 -27.42 6.00 -0.33
C ARG A 411 -27.01 7.16 0.59
N ARG A 412 -26.51 6.86 1.78
CA ARG A 412 -26.00 7.88 2.72
C ARG A 412 -24.86 8.66 2.11
N GLY A 413 -23.91 7.98 1.47
CA GLY A 413 -22.82 8.62 0.76
C GLY A 413 -23.31 9.58 -0.32
N ALA A 414 -24.19 9.12 -1.20
CA ALA A 414 -24.73 9.93 -2.29
C ALA A 414 -25.60 11.11 -1.80
N ALA A 415 -26.32 10.94 -0.69
CA ALA A 415 -27.12 11.99 -0.06
C ALA A 415 -26.28 12.98 0.78
N GLY A 416 -25.05 12.65 1.12
CA GLY A 416 -24.21 13.44 2.03
C GLY A 416 -24.72 13.43 3.46
N GLU A 417 -25.39 12.34 3.90
CA GLU A 417 -25.90 12.22 5.27
C GLU A 417 -24.76 12.03 6.27
N ALA A 418 -24.96 12.56 7.49
CA ALA A 418 -24.02 12.31 8.58
C ALA A 418 -23.97 10.81 8.94
N GLN A 419 -22.81 10.37 9.39
CA GLN A 419 -22.66 9.03 9.99
C GLN A 419 -23.49 8.93 11.27
N ARG A 420 -23.91 7.72 11.62
CA ARG A 420 -24.68 7.45 12.82
C ARG A 420 -23.80 6.79 13.88
N TYR A 421 -23.99 7.18 15.12
CA TYR A 421 -23.31 6.55 16.26
C TYR A 421 -23.87 5.14 16.49
N LEU A 422 -22.97 4.25 16.88
CA LEU A 422 -23.34 2.96 17.46
C LEU A 422 -23.92 3.20 18.86
N PRO A 423 -25.04 2.53 19.22
CA PRO A 423 -25.52 2.55 20.59
C PRO A 423 -24.53 1.92 21.57
N ASP A 424 -24.49 2.39 22.82
CA ASP A 424 -23.69 1.78 23.88
C ASP A 424 -24.03 0.31 24.06
N GLY A 425 -23.01 -0.53 24.21
CA GLY A 425 -23.17 -1.95 24.42
C GLY A 425 -23.77 -2.72 23.24
N PHE A 426 -23.79 -2.13 22.04
CA PHE A 426 -24.24 -2.81 20.83
C PHE A 426 -23.37 -4.03 20.50
N VAL A 427 -22.08 -3.90 20.72
CA VAL A 427 -21.09 -4.98 20.69
C VAL A 427 -20.37 -4.97 22.02
N PRO A 428 -20.11 -6.14 22.65
CA PRO A 428 -19.28 -6.20 23.85
C PRO A 428 -17.91 -5.58 23.60
N GLY A 429 -17.44 -4.75 24.53
CA GLY A 429 -16.18 -4.04 24.39
C GLY A 429 -16.26 -2.67 23.72
N PHE A 430 -17.32 -2.37 23.00
CA PHE A 430 -17.53 -1.05 22.37
C PHE A 430 -18.00 -0.03 23.41
N GLY A 431 -17.24 1.06 23.52
CA GLY A 431 -17.53 2.20 24.37
C GLY A 431 -17.56 3.53 23.60
N PRO A 432 -17.64 4.65 24.32
CA PRO A 432 -17.56 5.98 23.71
C PRO A 432 -16.26 6.22 22.93
N GLU A 433 -15.17 5.62 23.35
CA GLU A 433 -13.83 5.67 22.74
C GLU A 433 -13.78 5.08 21.33
N ASP A 434 -14.68 4.12 21.04
CA ASP A 434 -14.75 3.44 19.75
C ASP A 434 -15.72 4.11 18.77
N ARG A 435 -16.29 5.24 19.17
CA ARG A 435 -17.27 5.97 18.35
C ARG A 435 -16.60 7.04 17.54
N PHE A 436 -16.37 6.72 16.30
CA PHE A 436 -15.81 7.64 15.35
C PHE A 436 -16.85 8.11 14.35
N THR A 437 -16.99 9.41 14.24
CA THR A 437 -17.77 10.04 13.18
C THR A 437 -16.89 11.04 12.46
N THR A 438 -16.95 11.05 11.14
CA THR A 438 -16.25 12.00 10.29
C THR A 438 -17.20 13.10 9.85
N GLU A 439 -16.80 14.36 10.02
CA GLU A 439 -17.42 15.47 9.35
C GLU A 439 -16.82 15.59 7.93
N PHE A 440 -17.51 15.04 6.95
CA PHE A 440 -17.06 15.06 5.58
C PHE A 440 -17.07 16.49 5.03
N PRO A 441 -16.00 16.93 4.31
CA PRO A 441 -16.07 18.18 3.57
C PRO A 441 -17.11 18.06 2.45
N ARG A 442 -17.57 19.19 1.93
CA ARG A 442 -18.51 19.19 0.81
C ARG A 442 -17.87 18.74 -0.49
N ALA A 443 -16.61 19.11 -0.71
CA ALA A 443 -15.86 18.72 -1.89
C ALA A 443 -14.35 18.89 -1.68
N TYR A 444 -13.57 18.18 -2.49
CA TYR A 444 -12.17 18.49 -2.75
C TYR A 444 -12.04 19.05 -4.16
N VAL A 445 -11.20 20.09 -4.31
CA VAL A 445 -10.89 20.69 -5.61
C VAL A 445 -9.39 20.56 -5.89
N ILE A 446 -9.04 19.94 -7.02
CA ILE A 446 -7.68 19.89 -7.52
C ILE A 446 -7.57 20.98 -8.60
N PRO A 447 -6.98 22.14 -8.28
CA PRO A 447 -6.99 23.30 -9.19
C PRO A 447 -6.14 23.01 -10.43
N ALA A 448 -6.51 23.63 -11.55
CA ALA A 448 -5.69 23.68 -12.75
C ALA A 448 -4.89 25.01 -12.81
N GLY A 449 -3.96 25.10 -13.75
CA GLY A 449 -3.19 26.31 -14.02
C GLY A 449 -2.24 26.71 -12.89
N SER A 450 -2.06 28.01 -12.67
CA SER A 450 -1.10 28.55 -11.68
C SER A 450 -1.41 28.20 -10.22
N GLY A 451 -2.61 27.72 -9.93
CA GLY A 451 -2.99 27.24 -8.59
C GLY A 451 -2.50 25.83 -8.29
N GLN A 452 -1.97 25.13 -9.29
CA GLN A 452 -1.46 23.77 -9.16
C GLN A 452 0.06 23.75 -9.08
N ARG A 453 0.61 23.09 -8.05
CA ARG A 453 2.05 22.92 -7.89
C ARG A 453 2.65 22.08 -9.02
N SER A 454 2.02 20.93 -9.32
CA SER A 454 2.45 20.00 -10.38
C SER A 454 1.22 19.43 -11.11
N ALA A 455 1.11 19.74 -12.39
CA ALA A 455 0.04 19.20 -13.23
C ALA A 455 0.17 17.67 -13.40
N THR A 456 1.39 17.17 -13.43
CA THR A 456 1.72 15.75 -13.52
C THR A 456 1.26 14.99 -12.27
N ALA A 457 1.54 15.55 -11.09
CA ALA A 457 1.08 15.00 -9.81
C ALA A 457 -0.45 15.04 -9.68
N ALA A 458 -1.09 16.14 -10.13
CA ALA A 458 -2.55 16.27 -10.14
C ALA A 458 -3.21 15.21 -11.02
N ALA A 459 -2.68 14.98 -12.21
CA ALA A 459 -3.18 13.95 -13.10
C ALA A 459 -3.04 12.55 -12.49
N ARG A 460 -1.86 12.21 -11.94
CA ARG A 460 -1.65 10.93 -11.26
C ARG A 460 -2.62 10.72 -10.11
N LEU A 461 -2.87 11.76 -9.30
CA LEU A 461 -3.83 11.68 -8.19
C LEU A 461 -5.25 11.44 -8.70
N VAL A 462 -5.66 12.13 -9.77
CA VAL A 462 -6.98 11.97 -10.37
C VAL A 462 -7.13 10.57 -10.97
N ASP A 463 -6.13 10.06 -11.69
CA ASP A 463 -6.15 8.71 -12.24
C ASP A 463 -6.27 7.66 -11.13
N LEU A 464 -5.50 7.81 -10.03
CA LEU A 464 -5.63 6.92 -8.89
C LEU A 464 -7.05 6.93 -8.31
N LEU A 465 -7.63 8.11 -8.06
CA LEU A 465 -8.98 8.23 -7.53
C LEU A 465 -10.01 7.54 -8.43
N VAL A 466 -9.91 7.74 -9.74
CA VAL A 466 -10.79 7.12 -10.73
C VAL A 466 -10.58 5.60 -10.79
N ASP A 467 -9.34 5.15 -10.77
CA ASP A 467 -9.00 3.73 -10.73
C ASP A 467 -9.57 3.01 -9.47
N HIS A 468 -9.73 3.75 -8.38
CA HIS A 468 -10.36 3.27 -7.15
C HIS A 468 -11.87 3.50 -7.10
N ASP A 469 -12.48 3.85 -8.25
CA ASP A 469 -13.92 4.09 -8.39
C ASP A 469 -14.44 5.27 -7.56
N VAL A 470 -13.58 6.24 -7.26
CA VAL A 470 -13.97 7.56 -6.75
C VAL A 470 -14.41 8.44 -7.89
N ARG A 471 -15.60 9.02 -7.80
CA ARG A 471 -16.14 9.90 -8.85
C ARG A 471 -15.44 11.24 -8.85
N VAL A 472 -14.77 11.53 -9.97
CA VAL A 472 -14.09 12.79 -10.22
C VAL A 472 -14.72 13.48 -11.42
N ARG A 473 -14.93 14.79 -11.33
CA ARG A 473 -15.47 15.60 -12.44
C ARG A 473 -14.48 16.68 -12.83
N GLN A 474 -14.41 17.01 -14.11
CA GLN A 474 -13.57 18.10 -14.62
C GLN A 474 -14.43 19.31 -15.01
N ALA A 475 -14.13 20.47 -14.46
CA ALA A 475 -14.81 21.70 -14.77
C ALA A 475 -14.58 22.11 -16.22
N THR A 476 -15.67 22.40 -16.96
CA THR A 476 -15.64 22.83 -18.36
C THR A 476 -15.55 24.35 -18.51
N ARG A 477 -15.80 25.10 -17.43
CA ARG A 477 -15.74 26.56 -17.36
C ARG A 477 -15.14 26.98 -16.02
N PRO A 478 -14.58 28.20 -15.90
CA PRO A 478 -14.21 28.75 -14.60
C PRO A 478 -15.43 28.78 -13.66
N PHE A 479 -15.18 28.54 -12.37
CA PHE A 479 -16.21 28.51 -11.34
C PHE A 479 -15.71 29.04 -10.02
N THR A 480 -16.63 29.37 -9.11
CA THR A 480 -16.30 29.76 -7.73
C THR A 480 -16.96 28.75 -6.78
N LEU A 481 -16.20 28.25 -5.83
CA LEU A 481 -16.66 27.33 -4.80
C LEU A 481 -15.91 27.59 -3.49
N GLY A 482 -16.61 27.62 -2.35
CA GLY A 482 -15.99 27.91 -1.06
C GLY A 482 -15.31 29.29 -0.99
N GLY A 483 -15.77 30.28 -1.77
CA GLY A 483 -15.18 31.63 -1.81
C GLY A 483 -13.91 31.75 -2.65
N ARG A 484 -13.44 30.66 -3.29
CA ARG A 484 -12.26 30.67 -4.16
C ARG A 484 -12.68 30.42 -5.62
N SER A 485 -12.03 31.14 -6.55
CA SER A 485 -12.23 30.98 -7.99
C SER A 485 -11.24 29.97 -8.56
N TYR A 486 -11.73 29.10 -9.43
CA TYR A 486 -10.97 28.03 -10.08
C TYR A 486 -11.11 28.14 -11.61
N PRO A 487 -10.04 27.91 -12.36
CA PRO A 487 -10.11 27.91 -13.82
C PRO A 487 -10.82 26.66 -14.35
N ALA A 488 -11.25 26.72 -15.61
CA ALA A 488 -11.64 25.52 -16.37
C ALA A 488 -10.50 24.51 -16.37
N GLY A 489 -10.84 23.20 -16.41
CA GLY A 489 -9.86 22.13 -16.30
C GLY A 489 -9.55 21.69 -14.89
N SER A 490 -9.95 22.44 -13.84
CA SER A 490 -9.85 22.00 -12.45
C SER A 490 -10.71 20.77 -12.21
N TYR A 491 -10.24 19.84 -11.38
CA TYR A 491 -10.99 18.65 -11.02
C TYR A 491 -11.73 18.83 -9.70
N LEU A 492 -12.85 18.15 -9.58
CA LEU A 492 -13.75 18.21 -8.43
C LEU A 492 -14.11 16.81 -7.97
N VAL A 493 -13.87 16.51 -6.71
CA VAL A 493 -14.37 15.34 -6.00
C VAL A 493 -15.52 15.79 -5.12
N ASP A 494 -16.75 15.58 -5.58
CA ASP A 494 -17.96 15.88 -4.82
C ASP A 494 -18.15 14.79 -3.77
N MET A 495 -18.23 15.17 -2.48
CA MET A 495 -18.36 14.21 -1.40
C MET A 495 -19.77 13.64 -1.23
N HIS A 496 -20.76 14.17 -1.99
CA HIS A 496 -22.05 13.51 -2.18
C HIS A 496 -21.94 12.45 -3.28
N GLN A 497 -21.29 11.35 -2.96
CA GLN A 497 -21.08 10.21 -3.84
C GLN A 497 -21.10 8.90 -3.04
N PRO A 498 -21.43 7.74 -3.67
CA PRO A 498 -21.57 6.47 -2.96
C PRO A 498 -20.35 6.10 -2.12
N LYS A 499 -19.15 6.17 -2.70
CA LYS A 499 -17.88 5.81 -2.07
C LYS A 499 -17.16 7.02 -1.43
N ARG A 500 -17.95 7.92 -0.79
CA ARG A 500 -17.38 9.11 -0.12
C ARG A 500 -16.34 8.75 0.94
N GLY A 501 -16.53 7.64 1.65
CA GLY A 501 -15.60 7.19 2.67
C GLY A 501 -14.20 6.91 2.11
N LEU A 502 -14.11 6.21 0.98
CA LEU A 502 -12.86 5.98 0.28
C LEU A 502 -12.23 7.28 -0.22
N ALA A 503 -13.04 8.15 -0.84
CA ALA A 503 -12.56 9.46 -1.31
C ALA A 503 -11.95 10.29 -0.16
N ASN A 504 -12.62 10.30 1.00
CA ASN A 504 -12.12 11.02 2.16
C ASN A 504 -10.87 10.36 2.75
N ALA A 505 -10.87 9.05 2.91
CA ALA A 505 -9.71 8.31 3.43
C ALA A 505 -8.43 8.53 2.62
N MET A 506 -8.57 8.75 1.30
CA MET A 506 -7.43 9.09 0.43
C MET A 506 -7.01 10.57 0.53
N LEU A 507 -7.96 11.49 0.72
CA LEU A 507 -7.72 12.93 0.55
C LEU A 507 -7.64 13.73 1.85
N GLU A 508 -8.19 13.23 2.96
CA GLU A 508 -8.06 13.89 4.25
C GLU A 508 -6.61 13.96 4.72
N ALA A 509 -6.33 14.83 5.69
CA ALA A 509 -5.00 14.90 6.28
C ALA A 509 -4.70 13.70 7.18
N GLY A 510 -5.71 13.10 7.76
CA GLY A 510 -5.59 12.24 8.93
C GLY A 510 -5.48 13.07 10.21
N LYS A 511 -5.09 12.45 11.31
CA LYS A 511 -4.87 13.09 12.61
C LYS A 511 -3.70 12.47 13.36
N ASP A 512 -3.21 13.16 14.38
CA ASP A 512 -2.28 12.59 15.36
C ASP A 512 -3.05 11.62 16.27
N LEU A 513 -2.71 10.34 16.21
CA LEU A 513 -3.31 9.24 16.98
C LEU A 513 -2.52 8.88 18.23
N SER A 514 -1.43 9.61 18.55
CA SER A 514 -0.53 9.28 19.64
C SER A 514 -1.21 9.25 21.02
N ASN A 515 -2.31 10.01 21.18
CA ASN A 515 -3.10 10.00 22.41
C ASN A 515 -4.31 9.06 22.36
N ASP A 516 -4.65 8.52 21.19
CA ASP A 516 -5.82 7.70 20.98
C ASP A 516 -5.47 6.19 21.09
N ALA A 517 -4.23 5.83 20.72
CA ALA A 517 -3.75 4.45 20.78
C ALA A 517 -2.36 4.36 21.40
N PRO A 518 -2.07 3.35 22.25
CA PRO A 518 -0.76 3.17 22.89
C PRO A 518 0.32 2.76 21.89
N GLN A 519 -0.07 2.12 20.81
CA GLN A 519 0.80 1.67 19.73
C GLN A 519 0.01 1.52 18.44
N MET A 520 0.70 1.51 17.31
CA MET A 520 0.12 1.22 15.99
C MET A 520 0.83 0.03 15.38
N TYR A 521 0.06 -0.87 14.78
CA TYR A 521 0.61 -2.03 14.07
C TYR A 521 1.38 -1.61 12.80
N ASP A 522 0.89 -0.58 12.11
CA ASP A 522 1.46 -0.07 10.87
C ASP A 522 1.30 1.45 10.78
N ILE A 523 1.48 2.03 9.58
CA ILE A 523 1.37 3.47 9.39
C ILE A 523 -0.02 3.99 9.79
N ALA A 524 -0.05 5.16 10.38
CA ALA A 524 -1.26 5.85 10.80
C ALA A 524 -1.51 7.17 10.05
N GLY A 525 -0.64 7.54 9.11
CA GLY A 525 -0.79 8.70 8.23
C GLY A 525 -0.39 8.37 6.79
N TRP A 526 -1.28 8.61 5.82
CA TRP A 526 -1.07 8.23 4.41
C TRP A 526 -1.62 9.21 3.38
N SER A 527 -2.08 10.38 3.76
CA SER A 527 -2.79 11.35 2.92
C SER A 527 -2.17 11.60 1.55
N HIS A 528 -2.88 11.23 0.48
CA HIS A 528 -2.45 11.53 -0.89
C HIS A 528 -2.41 13.04 -1.15
N ARG A 529 -3.32 13.80 -0.54
CA ARG A 529 -3.34 15.26 -0.64
C ARG A 529 -2.03 15.88 -0.15
N LEU A 530 -1.44 15.34 0.91
CA LEU A 530 -0.22 15.89 1.52
C LEU A 530 1.07 15.29 0.93
N LEU A 531 1.02 14.02 0.50
CA LEU A 531 2.21 13.26 0.12
C LEU A 531 2.40 13.08 -1.39
N TRP A 532 1.37 13.36 -2.22
CA TRP A 532 1.44 13.06 -3.65
C TRP A 532 1.79 14.26 -4.53
N GLY A 533 2.08 15.42 -3.94
CA GLY A 533 2.64 16.58 -4.63
C GLY A 533 1.65 17.42 -5.43
N ALA A 534 0.38 17.03 -5.50
CA ALA A 534 -0.69 17.84 -6.09
C ALA A 534 -1.22 18.87 -5.08
N SER A 535 -1.56 20.07 -5.56
CA SER A 535 -2.35 21.02 -4.77
C SER A 535 -3.80 20.55 -4.74
N VAL A 536 -4.38 20.45 -3.53
CA VAL A 536 -5.78 20.06 -3.32
C VAL A 536 -6.40 20.96 -2.27
N ASP A 537 -7.48 21.62 -2.63
CA ASP A 537 -8.24 22.50 -1.72
C ASP A 537 -9.42 21.76 -1.12
N ILE A 538 -9.71 22.05 0.16
CA ILE A 538 -10.86 21.51 0.88
C ILE A 538 -11.97 22.56 0.88
N VAL A 539 -13.15 22.17 0.41
CA VAL A 539 -14.36 22.99 0.49
C VAL A 539 -15.28 22.41 1.54
N LYS A 540 -15.38 23.06 2.69
CA LYS A 540 -16.15 22.56 3.82
C LYS A 540 -17.65 22.58 3.58
N GLN A 541 -18.19 23.64 2.95
CA GLN A 541 -19.61 23.88 2.79
C GLN A 541 -19.93 24.54 1.45
N GLY A 542 -21.17 24.47 1.03
CA GLY A 542 -21.69 25.14 -0.18
C GLY A 542 -22.41 24.19 -1.12
N GLN A 543 -23.05 24.77 -2.14
CA GLN A 543 -23.69 23.98 -3.19
C GLN A 543 -22.71 23.75 -4.34
N VAL A 544 -22.49 22.51 -4.69
CA VAL A 544 -21.67 22.15 -5.85
C VAL A 544 -22.52 22.23 -7.12
N ARG A 545 -22.45 23.37 -7.80
CA ARG A 545 -23.11 23.61 -9.10
C ARG A 545 -22.06 24.03 -10.10
N VAL A 546 -21.21 23.08 -10.49
CA VAL A 546 -20.08 23.31 -11.39
C VAL A 546 -20.38 22.68 -12.75
N PRO A 547 -20.40 23.47 -13.85
CA PRO A 547 -20.45 22.92 -15.20
C PRO A 547 -19.23 22.02 -15.42
N SER A 548 -19.43 20.72 -15.53
CA SER A 548 -18.36 19.75 -15.51
C SER A 548 -18.75 18.49 -16.28
N ARG A 549 -17.77 17.69 -16.62
CA ARG A 549 -17.90 16.35 -17.22
C ARG A 549 -17.28 15.31 -16.29
N ASP A 550 -17.74 14.09 -16.36
CA ASP A 550 -17.13 12.98 -15.63
C ASP A 550 -15.75 12.66 -16.21
N VAL A 551 -14.84 12.23 -15.35
CA VAL A 551 -13.46 11.85 -15.71
C VAL A 551 -13.36 10.35 -15.67
N VAL A 552 -12.92 9.75 -16.77
CA VAL A 552 -12.56 8.32 -16.85
C VAL A 552 -11.05 8.11 -16.83
N ALA A 553 -10.28 9.13 -17.18
CA ALA A 553 -8.85 9.23 -17.02
C ALA A 553 -8.46 10.70 -17.04
N ALA A 554 -7.52 11.07 -16.18
CA ALA A 554 -6.91 12.39 -16.30
C ALA A 554 -6.03 12.39 -17.55
N SER A 555 -6.25 13.36 -18.38
CA SER A 555 -5.38 13.57 -19.56
C SER A 555 -4.47 14.74 -19.24
N PRO A 556 -3.31 14.55 -18.63
CA PRO A 556 -2.33 15.60 -18.61
C PRO A 556 -1.89 15.74 -20.05
N THR A 557 -2.31 16.81 -20.67
CA THR A 557 -1.74 17.18 -21.96
C THR A 557 -0.34 17.70 -21.67
N GLY A 558 0.64 16.84 -21.84
CA GLY A 558 2.02 17.24 -21.94
C GLY A 558 2.14 18.27 -23.08
N GLY A 559 3.18 19.04 -23.08
CA GLY A 559 3.37 20.01 -24.14
C GLY A 559 4.60 20.88 -23.99
N VAL A 560 4.87 21.65 -25.03
CA VAL A 560 5.96 22.61 -25.09
C VAL A 560 5.39 24.01 -25.31
N ASP A 561 5.30 24.79 -24.23
CA ASP A 561 4.74 26.13 -24.20
C ASP A 561 5.79 27.23 -24.46
N ALA A 562 7.00 26.85 -24.87
CA ALA A 562 8.07 27.79 -25.19
C ALA A 562 7.93 28.31 -26.64
N ALA A 563 8.34 29.57 -26.87
CA ALA A 563 8.41 30.11 -28.19
C ALA A 563 9.44 29.34 -29.06
N PRO A 564 9.25 29.27 -30.40
CA PRO A 564 10.22 28.66 -31.29
C PRO A 564 11.63 29.28 -31.14
N GLY A 565 12.66 28.44 -31.15
CA GLY A 565 14.05 28.90 -31.05
C GLY A 565 14.53 29.25 -29.63
N ARG A 566 13.67 29.12 -28.62
CA ARG A 566 14.05 29.30 -27.20
C ARG A 566 14.38 27.94 -26.59
N ASP A 567 15.41 27.92 -25.74
CA ASP A 567 15.67 26.79 -24.85
C ASP A 567 14.45 26.54 -23.96
N LEU A 568 14.26 25.27 -23.60
CA LEU A 568 13.10 24.79 -22.85
C LEU A 568 13.49 24.56 -21.40
N ALA A 569 12.57 24.79 -20.49
CA ALA A 569 12.74 24.53 -19.05
C ALA A 569 11.70 23.54 -18.53
N LEU A 570 12.15 22.60 -17.70
CA LEU A 570 11.32 21.72 -16.91
C LEU A 570 11.72 21.83 -15.43
N ARG A 571 10.76 22.20 -14.60
CA ARG A 571 10.92 22.15 -13.14
C ARG A 571 10.62 20.71 -12.69
N VAL A 572 11.57 20.10 -11.98
CA VAL A 572 11.40 18.74 -11.45
C VAL A 572 10.67 18.83 -10.11
N LEU A 573 9.36 18.71 -10.15
CA LEU A 573 8.47 18.81 -8.98
C LEU A 573 7.80 17.46 -8.65
N ASP A 574 7.97 16.46 -9.51
CA ASP A 574 7.34 15.14 -9.43
C ASP A 574 8.29 14.05 -9.93
N GLY A 575 8.05 12.80 -9.52
CA GLY A 575 8.81 11.65 -10.02
C GLY A 575 8.73 11.48 -11.54
N LYS A 576 7.59 11.78 -12.17
CA LYS A 576 7.45 11.73 -13.64
C LYS A 576 8.26 12.81 -14.36
N ASP A 577 8.46 13.97 -13.73
CA ASP A 577 9.35 14.99 -14.28
C ASP A 577 10.80 14.46 -14.30
N ALA A 578 11.23 13.77 -13.25
CA ALA A 578 12.54 13.09 -13.21
C ALA A 578 12.62 11.99 -14.29
N SER A 579 11.54 11.20 -14.50
CA SER A 579 11.50 10.19 -15.57
C SER A 579 11.67 10.84 -16.94
N ALA A 580 11.05 11.98 -17.19
CA ALA A 580 11.16 12.75 -18.42
C ALA A 580 12.60 13.24 -18.65
N VAL A 581 13.24 13.76 -17.61
CA VAL A 581 14.67 14.17 -17.64
C VAL A 581 15.57 12.97 -17.96
N ASN A 582 15.37 11.85 -17.27
CA ASN A 582 16.18 10.64 -17.47
C ASN A 582 15.96 9.99 -18.84
N ASP A 583 14.75 10.09 -19.43
CA ASP A 583 14.49 9.66 -20.82
C ASP A 583 15.27 10.53 -21.82
N LEU A 584 15.25 11.86 -21.68
CA LEU A 584 16.04 12.76 -22.54
C LEU A 584 17.55 12.47 -22.42
N LEU A 585 18.06 12.30 -21.20
CA LEU A 585 19.46 11.92 -20.97
C LEU A 585 19.80 10.55 -21.59
N GLY A 586 18.86 9.59 -21.50
CA GLY A 586 18.99 8.28 -22.14
C GLY A 586 19.05 8.32 -23.67
N ARG A 587 18.47 9.33 -24.30
CA ARG A 587 18.54 9.62 -25.74
C ARG A 587 19.80 10.38 -26.14
N GLY A 588 20.66 10.76 -25.20
CA GLY A 588 21.90 11.51 -25.44
C GLY A 588 21.69 13.02 -25.55
N VAL A 589 20.54 13.54 -25.10
CA VAL A 589 20.30 14.99 -25.09
C VAL A 589 21.18 15.65 -24.03
N GLU A 590 21.93 16.69 -24.44
CA GLU A 590 22.75 17.49 -23.53
C GLU A 590 21.88 18.45 -22.74
N LEU A 591 21.71 18.18 -21.45
CA LEU A 591 20.90 18.99 -20.53
C LEU A 591 21.77 19.85 -19.62
N ARG A 592 21.20 20.96 -19.10
CA ARG A 592 21.82 21.80 -18.08
C ARG A 592 20.87 21.89 -16.86
N ARG A 593 21.43 21.88 -15.65
CA ARG A 593 20.68 22.08 -14.40
C ARG A 593 21.01 23.47 -13.83
N LEU A 594 19.99 24.27 -13.62
CA LEU A 594 20.11 25.59 -12.97
C LEU A 594 20.24 25.43 -11.44
N ALA A 595 20.61 26.53 -10.79
CA ALA A 595 20.80 26.55 -9.33
C ALA A 595 19.52 26.23 -8.55
N ASP A 596 18.36 26.60 -9.07
CA ASP A 596 17.04 26.28 -8.49
C ASP A 596 16.54 24.87 -8.79
N GLY A 597 17.34 24.04 -9.45
CA GLY A 597 16.99 22.67 -9.84
C GLY A 597 16.26 22.54 -11.18
N THR A 598 15.90 23.64 -11.84
CA THR A 598 15.27 23.61 -13.16
C THR A 598 16.22 22.97 -14.19
N VAL A 599 15.67 22.08 -15.01
CA VAL A 599 16.42 21.43 -16.10
C VAL A 599 16.14 22.16 -17.41
N VAL A 600 17.20 22.52 -18.13
CA VAL A 600 17.14 23.23 -19.41
C VAL A 600 17.47 22.26 -20.54
N VAL A 601 16.60 22.22 -21.55
CA VAL A 601 16.73 21.43 -22.78
C VAL A 601 17.02 22.41 -23.92
N PRO A 602 18.06 22.17 -24.74
CA PRO A 602 18.37 23.04 -25.87
C PRO A 602 17.21 23.16 -26.86
N ALA A 603 17.03 24.34 -27.46
CA ALA A 603 16.00 24.59 -28.45
C ALA A 603 16.01 23.62 -29.64
N ALA A 604 17.20 23.13 -30.02
CA ALA A 604 17.38 22.12 -31.07
C ALA A 604 16.69 20.79 -30.78
N GLU A 605 16.52 20.45 -29.51
CA GLU A 605 15.95 19.18 -29.01
C GLU A 605 14.44 19.25 -28.77
N ARG A 606 13.78 20.28 -29.31
CA ARG A 606 12.34 20.51 -29.12
C ARG A 606 11.47 19.30 -29.53
N ALA A 607 11.85 18.57 -30.58
CA ALA A 607 11.13 17.38 -31.01
C ALA A 607 11.17 16.26 -29.96
N ALA A 608 12.36 15.97 -29.45
CA ALA A 608 12.55 15.00 -28.38
C ALA A 608 11.81 15.41 -27.09
N ALA A 609 11.85 16.70 -26.75
CA ALA A 609 11.11 17.24 -25.61
C ALA A 609 9.57 17.09 -25.81
N ALA A 610 9.03 17.29 -27.01
CA ALA A 610 7.60 17.12 -27.29
C ALA A 610 7.16 15.65 -27.14
N GLU A 611 7.93 14.69 -27.66
CA GLU A 611 7.65 13.26 -27.47
C GLU A 611 7.67 12.84 -25.98
N VAL A 612 8.63 13.37 -25.24
CA VAL A 612 8.75 13.12 -23.79
C VAL A 612 7.62 13.81 -23.03
N ALA A 613 7.22 15.02 -23.46
CA ALA A 613 6.07 15.72 -22.90
C ALA A 613 4.80 14.88 -23.03
N ASP A 614 4.53 14.35 -24.20
CA ASP A 614 3.35 13.50 -24.46
C ASP A 614 3.40 12.20 -23.64
N ARG A 615 4.58 11.57 -23.56
CA ARG A 615 4.75 10.29 -22.86
C ARG A 615 4.52 10.39 -21.34
N TYR A 616 5.03 11.45 -20.72
CA TYR A 616 5.02 11.61 -19.24
C TYR A 616 3.99 12.63 -18.77
N GLY A 617 3.32 13.34 -19.67
CA GLY A 617 2.38 14.40 -19.33
C GLY A 617 3.05 15.68 -18.79
N VAL A 618 4.36 15.87 -19.01
CA VAL A 618 5.09 17.04 -18.50
C VAL A 618 4.99 18.24 -19.44
N ARG A 619 5.16 19.44 -18.88
CA ARG A 619 5.09 20.69 -19.67
C ARG A 619 6.41 21.42 -19.63
N PHE A 620 6.96 21.67 -20.80
CA PHE A 620 8.13 22.51 -20.98
C PHE A 620 7.73 23.96 -21.22
N THR A 621 8.38 24.87 -20.51
CA THR A 621 8.22 26.32 -20.68
C THR A 621 9.48 26.93 -21.30
N SER A 622 9.49 28.24 -21.56
CA SER A 622 10.70 28.92 -21.99
C SER A 622 11.74 28.97 -20.85
N ALA A 623 12.98 28.59 -21.14
CA ALA A 623 14.04 28.66 -20.17
C ALA A 623 14.42 30.11 -19.83
N PRO A 624 14.77 30.41 -18.55
CA PRO A 624 15.38 31.68 -18.21
C PRO A 624 16.76 31.77 -18.82
N ASN A 625 17.26 32.99 -19.01
CA ASN A 625 18.60 33.23 -19.54
C ASN A 625 19.65 33.15 -18.41
N GLU A 626 19.84 31.96 -17.87
CA GLU A 626 20.73 31.67 -16.75
C GLU A 626 21.76 30.60 -17.12
N GLN A 627 22.93 30.71 -16.51
CA GLN A 627 23.97 29.68 -16.62
C GLN A 627 23.57 28.47 -15.77
N GLY A 628 23.79 27.26 -16.29
CA GLY A 628 23.56 26.01 -15.59
C GLY A 628 24.73 25.04 -15.71
N SER A 629 24.84 24.13 -14.76
CA SER A 629 25.82 23.03 -14.83
C SER A 629 25.35 21.94 -15.79
N PRO A 630 26.28 21.31 -16.56
CA PRO A 630 25.92 20.16 -17.38
C PRO A 630 25.29 19.05 -16.54
N LEU A 631 24.16 18.52 -17.00
CA LEU A 631 23.50 17.36 -16.40
C LEU A 631 23.72 16.16 -17.32
N ARG A 632 24.27 15.09 -16.77
CA ARG A 632 24.54 13.83 -17.48
C ARG A 632 23.62 12.73 -16.99
N ARG A 633 23.55 11.65 -17.77
CA ARG A 633 22.91 10.42 -17.30
C ARG A 633 23.63 9.93 -16.03
N VAL A 634 22.85 9.65 -15.00
CA VAL A 634 23.37 9.26 -13.68
C VAL A 634 23.17 7.76 -13.47
N THR A 635 24.27 7.08 -13.13
CA THR A 635 24.25 5.69 -12.67
C THR A 635 24.30 5.68 -11.15
N VAL A 636 23.30 5.07 -10.52
CA VAL A 636 23.15 4.97 -9.06
C VAL A 636 23.48 3.56 -8.60
N ALA A 637 24.52 3.38 -7.79
CA ALA A 637 24.68 2.18 -6.99
C ALA A 637 23.77 2.29 -5.76
N ALA A 638 22.85 1.35 -5.59
CA ALA A 638 21.80 1.45 -4.57
C ALA A 638 21.85 0.26 -3.61
N ALA A 639 22.23 0.54 -2.37
CA ALA A 639 22.06 -0.34 -1.22
C ALA A 639 20.82 0.14 -0.45
N VAL A 640 19.64 -0.30 -0.89
CA VAL A 640 18.33 0.23 -0.48
C VAL A 640 17.31 -0.91 -0.34
N SER A 641 16.16 -0.63 0.24
CA SER A 641 15.03 -1.57 0.28
C SER A 641 14.37 -1.76 -1.10
N ALA A 642 13.53 -2.77 -1.23
CA ALA A 642 12.86 -3.11 -2.50
C ALA A 642 11.96 -1.98 -3.01
N ASP A 643 11.22 -1.34 -2.13
CA ASP A 643 10.34 -0.21 -2.45
C ASP A 643 11.11 1.04 -2.88
N GLU A 644 12.26 1.32 -2.26
CA GLU A 644 13.15 2.40 -2.68
C GLU A 644 13.79 2.09 -4.04
N LEU A 645 14.20 0.85 -4.26
CA LEU A 645 14.71 0.40 -5.56
C LEU A 645 13.66 0.57 -6.67
N PHE A 646 12.42 0.21 -6.36
CA PHE A 646 11.29 0.43 -7.25
C PHE A 646 11.08 1.92 -7.55
N ALA A 647 11.07 2.77 -6.53
CA ALA A 647 10.89 4.22 -6.68
C ALA A 647 12.00 4.86 -7.54
N LEU A 648 13.26 4.47 -7.34
CA LEU A 648 14.37 4.94 -8.17
C LEU A 648 14.21 4.52 -9.64
N ARG A 649 13.77 3.29 -9.89
CA ARG A 649 13.51 2.78 -11.25
C ARG A 649 12.28 3.46 -11.87
N GLU A 650 11.24 3.73 -11.09
CA GLU A 650 10.07 4.49 -11.54
C GLU A 650 10.44 5.90 -12.01
N MET A 651 11.41 6.53 -11.35
CA MET A 651 11.98 7.81 -11.76
C MET A 651 12.93 7.72 -12.98
N GLY A 652 13.18 6.52 -13.52
CA GLY A 652 13.96 6.30 -14.73
C GLY A 652 15.47 6.37 -14.53
N PHE A 653 15.99 6.29 -13.30
CA PHE A 653 17.43 6.21 -13.07
C PHE A 653 18.01 4.86 -13.53
N ASP A 654 19.29 4.86 -13.94
CA ASP A 654 20.08 3.63 -14.15
C ASP A 654 20.55 3.14 -12.77
N VAL A 655 19.79 2.20 -12.18
CA VAL A 655 20.03 1.75 -10.81
C VAL A 655 20.69 0.39 -10.80
N ARG A 656 21.79 0.29 -10.05
CA ARG A 656 22.60 -0.91 -9.83
C ARG A 656 22.48 -1.33 -8.38
N PRO A 657 21.74 -2.39 -8.05
CA PRO A 657 21.66 -2.89 -6.69
C PRO A 657 23.03 -3.34 -6.19
N VAL A 658 23.40 -2.91 -4.99
CA VAL A 658 24.64 -3.31 -4.32
C VAL A 658 24.40 -3.61 -2.84
N SER A 659 25.31 -4.36 -2.24
CA SER A 659 25.30 -4.67 -0.80
C SER A 659 26.73 -4.85 -0.31
N THR A 660 26.92 -4.99 1.00
CA THR A 660 28.24 -5.37 1.56
C THR A 660 28.79 -6.63 0.89
N ALA A 661 27.94 -7.63 0.68
CA ALA A 661 28.35 -8.89 0.06
C ALA A 661 28.81 -8.72 -1.39
N THR A 662 28.04 -8.00 -2.21
CA THR A 662 28.37 -7.81 -3.63
C THR A 662 29.61 -6.95 -3.82
N LEU A 663 29.81 -5.92 -3.00
CA LEU A 663 31.03 -5.10 -3.04
C LEU A 663 32.24 -5.92 -2.59
N ASN A 664 32.11 -6.72 -1.56
CA ASN A 664 33.19 -7.62 -1.11
C ASN A 664 33.51 -8.71 -2.15
N ALA A 665 32.54 -9.09 -2.98
CA ALA A 665 32.75 -9.98 -4.11
C ALA A 665 33.39 -9.30 -5.35
N GLY A 666 33.72 -8.01 -5.27
CA GLY A 666 34.46 -7.28 -6.31
C GLY A 666 33.58 -6.55 -7.32
N TYR A 667 32.35 -6.18 -6.95
CA TYR A 667 31.51 -5.34 -7.82
C TYR A 667 32.23 -4.03 -8.17
N ASP A 668 32.27 -3.69 -9.47
CA ASP A 668 33.00 -2.52 -9.98
C ASP A 668 32.16 -1.24 -9.88
N LEU A 669 32.60 -0.28 -9.08
CA LEU A 669 32.02 1.04 -8.92
C LEU A 669 32.55 2.11 -9.88
N SER A 670 33.46 1.78 -10.81
CA SER A 670 34.16 2.78 -11.65
C SER A 670 33.26 3.64 -12.52
N ARG A 671 32.07 3.11 -12.89
CA ARG A 671 31.04 3.76 -13.71
C ARG A 671 29.84 4.29 -12.91
N VAL A 672 29.94 4.28 -11.60
CA VAL A 672 28.88 4.78 -10.72
C VAL A 672 29.11 6.26 -10.41
N ASP A 673 28.06 7.06 -10.49
CA ASP A 673 28.10 8.49 -10.20
C ASP A 673 27.64 8.80 -8.78
N VAL A 674 26.64 8.05 -8.27
CA VAL A 674 26.07 8.27 -6.94
C VAL A 674 25.91 6.93 -6.22
N LEU A 675 26.31 6.89 -4.95
CA LEU A 675 26.03 5.80 -4.03
C LEU A 675 24.84 6.19 -3.14
N MET A 676 23.78 5.40 -3.18
CA MET A 676 22.65 5.54 -2.27
C MET A 676 22.65 4.44 -1.23
N VAL A 677 22.51 4.79 0.07
CA VAL A 677 22.58 3.85 1.19
C VAL A 677 21.45 4.09 2.17
N SER A 678 20.59 3.10 2.32
CA SER A 678 19.54 3.04 3.34
C SER A 678 19.42 1.65 3.98
N SER A 679 19.92 0.60 3.30
CA SER A 679 19.85 -0.79 3.74
C SER A 679 21.03 -1.60 3.19
N GLY A 680 21.37 -2.73 3.80
CA GLY A 680 22.26 -3.78 3.25
C GLY A 680 23.74 -3.41 3.02
N LEU A 681 24.19 -2.20 3.38
CA LEU A 681 25.58 -1.79 3.21
C LEU A 681 26.22 -1.26 4.50
N ARG A 682 27.26 -1.94 4.94
CA ARG A 682 28.04 -1.65 6.14
C ARG A 682 29.48 -1.33 5.75
N TYR A 683 29.89 -0.06 5.86
CA TYR A 683 31.24 0.37 5.47
C TYR A 683 32.34 -0.28 6.30
N ASP A 684 32.10 -0.49 7.62
CA ASP A 684 33.03 -1.16 8.54
C ASP A 684 33.27 -2.64 8.18
N GLN A 685 32.33 -3.28 7.47
CA GLN A 685 32.40 -4.70 7.06
C GLN A 685 32.95 -4.89 5.64
N LEU A 686 33.33 -3.83 4.94
CA LEU A 686 33.93 -3.95 3.61
C LEU A 686 35.38 -4.43 3.72
N VAL A 687 35.76 -5.34 2.84
CA VAL A 687 37.17 -5.73 2.69
C VAL A 687 37.98 -4.56 2.11
N PRO A 688 39.33 -4.53 2.30
CA PRO A 688 40.16 -3.39 1.89
C PRO A 688 39.99 -2.99 0.41
N ALA A 689 39.83 -3.96 -0.49
CA ALA A 689 39.63 -3.69 -1.91
C ALA A 689 38.29 -2.99 -2.20
N ALA A 690 37.21 -3.43 -1.55
CA ALA A 690 35.88 -2.82 -1.65
C ALA A 690 35.85 -1.40 -1.05
N LYS A 691 36.52 -1.21 0.11
CA LYS A 691 36.70 0.13 0.71
C LYS A 691 37.39 1.08 -0.26
N ALA A 692 38.49 0.64 -0.87
CA ALA A 692 39.24 1.46 -1.83
C ALA A 692 38.37 1.90 -3.02
N GLN A 693 37.45 1.03 -3.52
CA GLN A 693 36.54 1.39 -4.60
C GLN A 693 35.50 2.44 -4.13
N VAL A 694 34.93 2.26 -2.92
CA VAL A 694 34.00 3.22 -2.33
C VAL A 694 34.68 4.57 -2.07
N ASP A 695 35.91 4.58 -1.54
CA ASP A 695 36.70 5.81 -1.33
C ASP A 695 37.05 6.50 -2.66
N ALA A 696 37.34 5.73 -3.71
CA ALA A 696 37.54 6.26 -5.04
C ALA A 696 36.26 6.88 -5.64
N LEU A 697 35.08 6.34 -5.31
CA LEU A 697 33.82 6.95 -5.68
C LEU A 697 33.62 8.28 -4.94
N PHE A 698 33.92 8.37 -3.63
CA PHE A 698 33.83 9.63 -2.89
C PHE A 698 34.64 10.76 -3.57
N ALA A 699 35.83 10.44 -4.09
CA ALA A 699 36.65 11.43 -4.76
C ALA A 699 36.06 12.02 -6.06
N ARG A 700 34.99 11.44 -6.62
CA ARG A 700 34.45 11.82 -7.94
C ARG A 700 32.91 11.89 -8.05
N GLY A 701 32.17 11.39 -7.07
CA GLY A 701 30.74 11.24 -7.15
C GLY A 701 29.99 11.78 -5.94
N GLY A 702 28.74 11.37 -5.80
CA GLY A 702 27.85 11.74 -4.71
C GLY A 702 27.48 10.57 -3.80
N VAL A 703 27.01 10.91 -2.61
CA VAL A 703 26.48 9.96 -1.63
C VAL A 703 25.13 10.48 -1.13
N VAL A 704 24.10 9.66 -1.24
CA VAL A 704 22.78 9.94 -0.65
C VAL A 704 22.50 8.87 0.39
N THR A 705 22.19 9.26 1.61
CA THR A 705 21.90 8.30 2.68
C THR A 705 20.56 8.57 3.33
N ARG A 706 19.98 7.52 3.95
CA ARG A 706 18.72 7.61 4.68
C ARG A 706 18.70 6.65 5.88
N GLY A 707 18.02 7.08 6.94
CA GLY A 707 17.73 6.26 8.11
C GLY A 707 18.98 5.79 8.87
N ALA A 708 18.80 4.85 9.79
CA ALA A 708 19.85 4.39 10.69
C ALA A 708 21.07 3.77 9.97
N THR A 709 20.82 2.94 8.95
CA THR A 709 21.90 2.34 8.13
C THR A 709 22.71 3.41 7.41
N GLY A 710 22.03 4.39 6.79
CA GLY A 710 22.69 5.49 6.10
C GLY A 710 23.49 6.40 7.04
N SER A 711 22.95 6.69 8.22
CA SER A 711 23.64 7.47 9.25
C SER A 711 24.87 6.75 9.79
N ARG A 712 24.78 5.44 10.01
CA ARG A 712 25.92 4.61 10.39
C ARG A 712 26.97 4.57 9.29
N PHE A 713 26.55 4.38 8.03
CA PHE A 713 27.48 4.43 6.89
C PHE A 713 28.22 5.76 6.84
N ASN A 714 27.52 6.88 7.02
CA ASN A 714 28.14 8.21 7.07
C ASN A 714 29.22 8.31 8.18
N ALA A 715 28.90 7.82 9.39
CA ALA A 715 29.80 7.86 10.52
C ALA A 715 31.04 6.97 10.31
N ASP A 716 30.83 5.70 9.89
CA ASP A 716 31.91 4.71 9.68
C ASP A 716 32.84 5.13 8.51
N ALA A 717 32.26 5.75 7.46
CA ALA A 717 33.02 6.28 6.33
C ALA A 717 33.66 7.67 6.62
N GLY A 718 33.35 8.31 7.73
CA GLY A 718 33.86 9.63 8.12
C GLY A 718 33.52 10.71 7.11
N LEU A 719 32.24 10.78 6.66
CA LEU A 719 31.75 11.76 5.70
C LEU A 719 31.32 13.06 6.42
N LEU A 720 30.02 13.40 6.44
CA LEU A 720 29.59 14.65 7.08
C LEU A 720 29.77 14.58 8.62
N PRO A 721 30.34 15.62 9.22
CA PRO A 721 30.51 15.73 10.67
C PRO A 721 29.18 16.12 11.34
N VAL A 722 28.31 15.14 11.52
CA VAL A 722 26.99 15.27 12.13
C VAL A 722 26.75 14.10 13.11
N THR A 723 25.90 14.32 14.11
CA THR A 723 25.39 13.26 14.97
C THR A 723 23.93 13.00 14.62
N ALA A 724 23.60 11.78 14.21
CA ALA A 724 22.24 11.35 14.02
C ALA A 724 21.62 10.95 15.36
N VAL A 725 20.44 11.48 15.65
CA VAL A 725 19.64 11.15 16.83
C VAL A 725 18.41 10.38 16.36
N PRO A 726 18.21 9.14 16.82
CA PRO A 726 17.04 8.37 16.45
C PRO A 726 15.79 8.89 17.19
N GLY A 727 14.66 8.92 16.50
CA GLY A 727 13.35 8.96 17.13
C GLY A 727 12.90 7.59 17.60
N ARG A 728 11.68 7.49 18.11
CA ARG A 728 11.09 6.20 18.49
C ARG A 728 10.97 5.29 17.26
N GLY A 729 11.28 4.01 17.43
CA GLY A 729 11.43 3.07 16.31
C GLY A 729 10.16 2.74 15.54
N ASP A 730 9.00 2.78 16.20
CA ASP A 730 7.67 2.55 15.64
C ASP A 730 6.95 3.85 15.20
N ALA A 731 7.53 5.01 15.49
CA ALA A 731 6.96 6.29 15.12
C ALA A 731 6.81 6.40 13.59
N ASN A 732 5.63 6.81 13.14
CA ASN A 732 5.32 6.93 11.73
C ASN A 732 4.30 8.06 11.46
N GLY A 733 4.32 8.60 10.23
CA GLY A 733 3.30 9.54 9.82
C GLY A 733 3.80 10.68 8.94
N ILE A 734 2.92 11.64 8.75
CA ILE A 734 3.13 12.85 7.98
C ILE A 734 3.60 13.96 8.92
N VAL A 735 4.69 14.61 8.56
CA VAL A 735 5.26 15.70 9.35
C VAL A 735 5.36 16.99 8.53
N ASP A 736 5.13 18.12 9.18
CA ASP A 736 5.45 19.43 8.61
C ASP A 736 6.96 19.68 8.69
N VAL A 737 7.52 20.22 7.60
CA VAL A 737 8.93 20.57 7.48
C VAL A 737 9.10 22.01 7.00
N ASP A 738 10.12 22.71 7.54
CA ASP A 738 10.56 24.00 7.09
C ASP A 738 11.69 23.84 6.05
N ASN A 739 11.44 24.32 4.85
CA ASN A 739 12.34 24.30 3.69
C ASN A 739 13.03 25.65 3.46
N SER A 740 12.95 26.59 4.37
CA SER A 740 13.43 27.98 4.18
C SER A 740 14.95 28.07 3.94
N GLY A 741 15.71 27.06 4.43
CA GLY A 741 17.15 26.96 4.22
C GLY A 741 17.57 26.08 3.04
N ALA A 742 16.63 25.51 2.32
CA ALA A 742 16.91 24.53 1.27
C ALA A 742 17.67 25.15 0.09
N SER A 743 18.71 24.44 -0.36
CA SER A 743 19.48 24.76 -1.56
C SER A 743 19.38 23.63 -2.59
N VAL A 744 19.65 22.41 -2.17
CA VAL A 744 19.52 21.20 -3.01
C VAL A 744 18.08 20.83 -3.21
N LEU A 745 17.28 20.95 -2.13
CA LEU A 745 15.88 20.56 -2.07
C LEU A 745 14.92 21.75 -2.24
N ALA A 746 15.34 22.83 -2.88
CA ALA A 746 14.52 23.98 -3.15
C ALA A 746 13.22 23.60 -3.91
N GLY A 747 12.07 24.11 -3.47
CA GLY A 747 10.77 23.81 -4.07
C GLY A 747 10.14 22.49 -3.61
N SER A 748 10.68 21.87 -2.57
CA SER A 748 10.05 20.71 -1.90
C SER A 748 8.70 21.06 -1.29
N THR A 749 7.89 20.02 -1.04
CA THR A 749 6.61 20.15 -0.32
C THR A 749 6.85 20.55 1.13
N PRO A 750 5.90 21.26 1.77
CA PRO A 750 6.01 21.60 3.19
C PRO A 750 5.73 20.40 4.12
N GLN A 751 5.32 19.27 3.57
CA GLN A 751 5.18 18.00 4.30
C GLN A 751 6.23 17.01 3.86
N SER A 752 6.59 16.11 4.79
CA SER A 752 7.40 14.92 4.55
C SER A 752 6.76 13.71 5.23
N PHE A 753 7.33 12.54 5.01
CA PHE A 753 6.91 11.30 5.66
C PHE A 753 8.02 10.75 6.54
N VAL A 754 7.66 10.17 7.68
CA VAL A 754 8.58 9.52 8.59
C VAL A 754 8.11 8.10 8.93
N TYR A 755 9.08 7.22 9.06
CA TYR A 755 8.98 5.93 9.71
C TYR A 755 10.30 5.68 10.44
N SER A 756 10.28 5.46 11.77
CA SER A 756 11.51 5.47 12.58
C SER A 756 12.34 6.75 12.34
N PRO A 757 11.81 7.93 12.62
CA PRO A 757 12.40 9.22 12.24
C PRO A 757 13.79 9.42 12.84
N GLN A 758 14.59 10.27 12.18
CA GLN A 758 15.87 10.72 12.69
C GLN A 758 16.01 12.23 12.49
N TRP A 759 16.88 12.84 13.27
CA TRP A 759 17.34 14.22 13.05
C TRP A 759 18.83 14.35 13.31
N PHE A 760 19.40 15.45 12.86
CA PHE A 760 20.83 15.67 12.91
C PHE A 760 21.16 16.84 13.83
N VAL A 761 22.13 16.62 14.72
CA VAL A 761 22.66 17.60 15.67
C VAL A 761 24.18 17.69 15.56
N ASN A 762 24.82 18.59 16.29
CA ASN A 762 26.28 18.77 16.26
C ASN A 762 26.80 18.96 14.83
N LEU A 763 26.12 19.84 14.07
CA LEU A 763 26.45 20.10 12.68
C LEU A 763 27.82 20.80 12.59
N GLY A 764 28.81 20.09 12.07
CA GLY A 764 30.15 20.61 11.89
C GLY A 764 30.28 21.58 10.69
N ALA A 765 31.51 22.07 10.48
CA ALA A 765 31.76 23.00 9.40
C ALA A 765 31.44 22.41 8.02
N GLY A 766 30.81 23.21 7.16
CA GLY A 766 30.43 22.83 5.80
C GLY A 766 29.10 22.06 5.70
N VAL A 767 28.47 21.69 6.82
CA VAL A 767 27.16 21.07 6.82
C VAL A 767 26.08 22.13 6.65
N ARG A 768 25.15 21.90 5.70
CA ARG A 768 23.99 22.73 5.43
C ARG A 768 22.71 21.98 5.81
N VAL A 769 21.71 22.73 6.29
CA VAL A 769 20.40 22.17 6.57
C VAL A 769 19.50 22.42 5.37
N GLU A 770 19.00 21.35 4.78
CA GLU A 770 18.06 21.40 3.65
C GLU A 770 16.59 21.44 4.12
N GLN A 771 16.28 20.72 5.19
CA GLN A 771 14.95 20.69 5.81
C GLN A 771 15.09 20.61 7.33
N ARG A 772 14.16 21.23 8.04
CA ARG A 772 13.97 21.07 9.49
C ARG A 772 12.59 20.52 9.76
N TYR A 773 12.43 19.73 10.81
CA TYR A 773 11.10 19.51 11.38
C TYR A 773 10.50 20.85 11.81
N ALA A 774 9.20 21.04 11.57
CA ALA A 774 8.54 22.28 11.96
C ALA A 774 8.61 22.52 13.48
N PRO A 775 8.64 23.77 13.93
CA PRO A 775 8.62 24.10 15.35
C PRO A 775 7.33 23.63 16.03
N GLY A 776 7.42 23.22 17.30
CA GLY A 776 6.29 22.68 18.06
C GLY A 776 6.15 21.18 17.89
N ASN A 777 4.93 20.67 17.65
CA ASN A 777 4.72 19.29 17.25
C ASN A 777 4.72 19.20 15.71
N PRO A 778 5.73 18.59 15.10
CA PRO A 778 5.78 18.48 13.64
C PRO A 778 4.80 17.46 13.08
N LEU A 779 4.25 16.54 13.91
CA LEU A 779 3.35 15.49 13.44
C LEU A 779 2.00 16.08 13.03
N VAL A 780 1.63 15.89 11.77
CA VAL A 780 0.33 16.29 11.21
C VAL A 780 -0.68 15.16 11.34
N ALA A 781 -0.25 13.95 11.00
CA ALA A 781 -1.08 12.75 11.07
C ALA A 781 -0.18 11.53 11.21
N GLY A 782 -0.55 10.61 12.06
CA GLY A 782 0.25 9.43 12.32
C GLY A 782 0.28 9.08 13.80
N HIS A 783 1.33 8.38 14.20
CA HIS A 783 1.54 8.00 15.59
C HIS A 783 3.02 8.19 15.93
N TRP A 784 3.30 9.05 16.90
CA TRP A 784 4.67 9.33 17.33
C TRP A 784 4.71 9.67 18.84
N LEU A 785 4.81 8.64 19.65
CA LEU A 785 5.08 8.78 21.08
C LEU A 785 6.58 8.90 21.35
N PRO A 786 7.01 9.52 22.46
CA PRO A 786 8.38 9.38 22.92
C PRO A 786 8.66 7.94 23.38
N ASN A 787 9.94 7.59 23.53
CA ASN A 787 10.36 6.38 24.23
C ASN A 787 10.00 6.47 25.73
N ASP A 788 10.08 5.36 26.45
CA ASP A 788 9.72 5.30 27.88
C ASP A 788 10.57 6.23 28.77
N ASP A 789 11.79 6.57 28.31
CA ASP A 789 12.68 7.55 28.97
C ASP A 789 12.37 9.01 28.59
N GLY A 790 11.33 9.25 27.81
CA GLY A 790 10.94 10.56 27.31
C GLY A 790 11.74 11.06 26.09
N SER A 791 12.71 10.29 25.60
CA SER A 791 13.50 10.64 24.41
C SER A 791 12.79 10.28 23.11
N GLY A 792 13.32 10.72 21.97
CA GLY A 792 12.91 10.23 20.66
C GLY A 792 11.51 10.68 20.18
N GLY A 793 10.84 11.56 20.92
CA GLY A 793 9.50 12.04 20.59
C GLY A 793 9.49 13.24 19.64
N PRO A 794 8.29 13.66 19.17
CA PRO A 794 8.14 14.78 18.24
C PRO A 794 8.61 16.11 18.82
N THR A 795 8.50 16.31 20.13
CA THR A 795 8.99 17.52 20.83
C THR A 795 10.50 17.65 20.73
N GLN A 796 11.26 16.55 20.79
CA GLN A 796 12.71 16.56 20.64
C GLN A 796 13.13 16.80 19.16
N ALA A 797 12.31 16.36 18.20
CA ALA A 797 12.53 16.60 16.79
C ALA A 797 12.24 18.06 16.38
N SER A 798 11.43 18.77 17.15
CA SER A 798 10.99 20.15 16.87
C SER A 798 12.15 21.08 16.50
N GLY A 799 12.11 21.68 15.32
CA GLY A 799 13.13 22.59 14.81
C GLY A 799 14.49 21.96 14.48
N GLN A 800 14.67 20.66 14.71
CA GLN A 800 15.90 19.95 14.39
C GLN A 800 16.07 19.71 12.88
N ALA A 801 17.32 19.53 12.44
CA ALA A 801 17.62 19.24 11.05
C ALA A 801 17.11 17.87 10.65
N ALA A 802 16.15 17.83 9.74
CA ALA A 802 15.57 16.60 9.18
C ALA A 802 16.35 16.10 7.96
N VAL A 803 16.93 17.02 7.17
CA VAL A 803 17.79 16.70 6.01
C VAL A 803 18.98 17.63 6.00
N VAL A 804 20.17 17.08 5.80
CA VAL A 804 21.43 17.84 5.74
C VAL A 804 22.21 17.49 4.48
N SER A 805 23.01 18.45 4.00
CA SER A 805 23.92 18.29 2.88
C SER A 805 25.29 18.89 3.16
N GLY A 806 26.27 18.52 2.36
CA GLY A 806 27.64 19.12 2.44
C GLY A 806 28.60 18.38 1.52
N GLU A 807 29.87 18.75 1.62
CA GLU A 807 30.97 18.11 0.88
C GLU A 807 31.96 17.46 1.86
N ALA A 808 32.32 16.21 1.62
CA ALA A 808 33.26 15.47 2.42
C ALA A 808 34.04 14.48 1.56
N LYS A 809 35.37 14.38 1.75
CA LYS A 809 36.28 13.51 0.99
C LYS A 809 36.16 13.64 -0.53
N GLY A 810 35.72 14.82 -1.00
CA GLY A 810 35.43 15.07 -2.42
C GLY A 810 34.08 14.68 -2.88
N ALA A 811 33.26 13.98 -2.06
CA ALA A 811 31.87 13.65 -2.37
C ALA A 811 30.91 14.77 -1.99
N ARG A 812 29.87 14.95 -2.78
CA ARG A 812 28.65 15.64 -2.37
C ARG A 812 27.75 14.69 -1.61
N VAL A 813 27.48 14.99 -0.36
CA VAL A 813 26.74 14.09 0.55
C VAL A 813 25.44 14.73 0.98
N LEU A 814 24.34 13.99 0.87
CA LEU A 814 23.03 14.40 1.39
C LEU A 814 22.44 13.26 2.25
N MET A 815 21.93 13.60 3.42
CA MET A 815 21.41 12.66 4.40
C MET A 815 19.94 12.98 4.72
N PHE A 816 19.05 12.02 4.50
CA PHE A 816 17.64 12.09 4.90
C PHE A 816 17.43 11.45 6.27
N GLY A 817 16.83 12.19 7.20
CA GLY A 817 16.24 11.67 8.43
C GLY A 817 14.75 11.31 8.28
N THR A 818 14.16 11.62 7.12
CA THR A 818 12.80 11.31 6.70
C THR A 818 12.78 10.15 5.69
N GLU A 819 11.58 9.72 5.28
CA GLU A 819 11.34 8.55 4.43
C GLU A 819 10.67 8.93 3.09
N PRO A 820 11.37 9.60 2.16
CA PRO A 820 10.76 10.15 0.95
C PRO A 820 10.32 9.09 -0.09
N MET A 821 10.66 7.83 0.10
CA MET A 821 10.30 6.74 -0.84
C MET A 821 9.58 5.56 -0.16
N PHE A 822 9.16 5.71 1.10
CA PHE A 822 8.54 4.64 1.88
C PHE A 822 7.41 3.93 1.11
N ARG A 823 7.55 2.61 0.89
CA ARG A 823 6.61 1.77 0.14
C ARG A 823 6.19 2.37 -1.22
N ALA A 824 7.06 3.17 -1.84
CA ALA A 824 6.78 3.94 -3.05
C ALA A 824 5.52 4.84 -2.94
N HIS A 825 5.02 5.12 -1.74
CA HIS A 825 3.78 5.86 -1.50
C HIS A 825 3.92 7.38 -1.58
N PRO A 826 4.90 8.06 -0.95
CA PRO A 826 4.98 9.54 -0.95
C PRO A 826 5.47 10.08 -2.30
N LYS A 827 4.69 9.90 -3.35
CA LYS A 827 5.06 10.22 -4.74
C LYS A 827 5.51 11.67 -4.95
N GLY A 828 4.97 12.62 -4.17
CA GLY A 828 5.34 14.04 -4.21
C GLY A 828 6.74 14.32 -3.65
N LEU A 829 7.30 13.36 -2.87
CA LEU A 829 8.64 13.48 -2.30
C LEU A 829 9.74 12.91 -3.22
N PHE A 830 9.39 12.19 -4.26
CA PHE A 830 10.35 11.61 -5.20
C PHE A 830 11.22 12.67 -5.87
N ALA A 831 10.68 13.86 -6.12
CA ALA A 831 11.45 14.98 -6.66
C ALA A 831 12.63 15.39 -5.77
N GLN A 832 12.51 15.26 -4.44
CA GLN A 832 13.61 15.55 -3.49
C GLN A 832 14.76 14.56 -3.68
N VAL A 833 14.43 13.28 -3.86
CA VAL A 833 15.43 12.23 -4.09
C VAL A 833 16.11 12.43 -5.43
N ALA A 834 15.36 12.75 -6.49
CA ALA A 834 15.91 13.07 -7.80
C ALA A 834 16.84 14.29 -7.73
N ALA A 835 16.44 15.36 -7.02
CA ALA A 835 17.26 16.55 -6.81
C ALA A 835 18.58 16.22 -6.08
N ALA A 836 18.54 15.37 -5.06
CA ALA A 836 19.71 14.91 -4.31
C ALA A 836 20.68 14.11 -5.21
N ILE A 837 20.14 13.20 -6.02
CA ILE A 837 20.92 12.38 -6.94
C ILE A 837 21.57 13.24 -8.03
N TYR A 838 20.81 14.13 -8.68
CA TYR A 838 21.36 15.03 -9.70
C TYR A 838 22.41 15.98 -9.12
N TRP A 839 22.19 16.52 -7.92
CA TRP A 839 23.16 17.36 -7.25
C TRP A 839 24.44 16.60 -6.89
N GLY A 840 24.31 15.37 -6.40
CA GLY A 840 25.44 14.51 -6.08
C GLY A 840 26.31 14.17 -7.31
N ALA A 841 25.68 13.99 -8.46
CA ALA A 841 26.36 13.65 -9.71
C ALA A 841 26.97 14.84 -10.46
N THR A 842 26.54 16.10 -10.18
CA THR A 842 27.07 17.30 -10.84
C THR A 842 28.32 17.83 -10.11
N ARG A 843 29.35 18.26 -10.84
CA ARG A 843 30.54 18.96 -10.30
C ARG A 843 30.62 20.37 -10.84
#